data_cd8e2d92249d9ebb883a4636a63c2848
#
_entry.id   cd8e2d92249d9ebb883a4636a63c2848
#
_cell.length_a   1.000
_cell.length_b   1.000
_cell.length_c   1.000
_cell.angle_alpha   90.00
_cell.angle_beta   90.00
_cell.angle_gamma   90.00
#
_symmetry.space_group_name_H-M   'P 1'
#
loop_
_entity.id
_entity.type
_entity.pdbx_description
1 polymer ?
#
loop_
_entity_poly.entity_id
_entity_poly.type
_entity_poly.pdbx_seq_one_letter_code
_entity_poly.pdbx_strand_id
1 'polypeptide(L)'
;MEENIEKLDNTIKNLEVRKNEIQIRLSISEGKQETCNPEVTEWLQKVAAMETEVNEIKNVQRKRKQLFSYWSKYEIGMQAAKKLKEAEMLHEKGAFKEVSFEVPPYFVQEVPTIPSTEETECNLKEVLQYLKDDNVGILGIWGMGGVGKTTLLRKINNHFLGVTKENYGFDLVVYVVASTASGIGQLQADIAERIGLFLKPGCSINIRASFLLSFLRRKKFLLLIDDLWGYLDLAEAGIPYPNGLNKQKVVLATRSESVCGHMGAHKTIFMECLDQEKAWRLFKEKATEEVISSDVRIESLAKEVAEECGGLPLALATLGRAMSTKRTRHEWALALSYLKKSRIHEIPNMGNTSHIYTRLKLSYDYLQDKQIKYCFLCCSLWPEGYSIWKVALIDCWMGMGLIEYDTIEEAYDKGHSIIEYLKNACLLEAGYLEDREVRIHDIIRDMALSISSGCVDQSMNWIVQAGVGIHKIDSRDIEKWRSARKISLMCNYISELPHAISCYNLQYLSLQQNFWLNVIPPSLFKCLSSVTYLDLSWIPIKELPEEIGALVELQCLKLNQTLIKSLPVAIGQLTKLKYLNLSYMDFLEKIPYGVIPNLSKLQVLDLYGSRYAGCEEGFHSRSHMDYDEFRIEELSCLTRELKALGITIKKVSTLKKLLDIHGSHMRLLGLYKLSGETSLALTIPDSVLVLNITDCSELKEFSVTNKPQCYGDHLPRLEFLTFWDLPRLEKISMGHIQNLRVLYVGKAHQLMDMSCILKLPHLEQLDVSFCNKMKQLVHIKNKINTEVQDEMPIQGFRRLRILQLNSLPSLEYFCNFSLDLPSLEYFDAFACPKLRRLPFGHAIVKLKSVMGEKTWWDNLKWDDENSPLLLFPFFKASETRIASLRPELDTSVASSPKAFFTKRQPYLSSSIRYTSFLKSMFEAEEFSSL
;
A
#
# COMPACT_ATOMS: atom_id res chain seq x y z
N MET A 1 49.27 -24.17 -15.53
CA MET A 1 48.22 -25.01 -16.11
C MET A 1 47.87 -26.16 -15.16
N GLU A 2 48.81 -27.05 -14.85
CA GLU A 2 48.56 -28.21 -13.98
C GLU A 2 48.05 -27.81 -12.60
N GLU A 3 48.63 -26.80 -11.98
CA GLU A 3 48.22 -26.25 -10.70
C GLU A 3 46.75 -25.73 -10.71
N ASN A 4 46.36 -25.00 -11.78
CA ASN A 4 44.98 -24.50 -11.89
C ASN A 4 43.95 -25.61 -12.11
N ILE A 5 44.34 -26.65 -12.83
CA ILE A 5 43.47 -27.85 -13.02
C ILE A 5 43.36 -28.68 -11.74
N GLU A 6 44.46 -28.79 -10.99
CA GLU A 6 44.44 -29.47 -9.70
C GLU A 6 43.57 -28.72 -8.66
N LYS A 7 43.71 -27.41 -8.58
CA LYS A 7 42.87 -26.54 -7.75
C LYS A 7 41.39 -26.65 -8.17
N LEU A 8 41.10 -26.59 -9.47
CA LEU A 8 39.76 -26.75 -10.01
C LEU A 8 39.17 -28.12 -9.66
N ASP A 9 39.96 -29.19 -9.77
CA ASP A 9 39.53 -30.55 -9.41
C ASP A 9 39.16 -30.68 -7.93
N ASN A 10 39.98 -30.08 -7.05
CA ASN A 10 39.71 -30.04 -5.63
C ASN A 10 38.45 -29.22 -5.28
N THR A 11 38.23 -28.07 -5.94
CA THR A 11 37.04 -27.26 -5.75
C THR A 11 35.79 -27.98 -6.23
N ILE A 12 35.86 -28.72 -7.36
CA ILE A 12 34.72 -29.53 -7.84
C ILE A 12 34.41 -30.66 -6.86
N LYS A 13 35.40 -31.35 -6.30
CA LYS A 13 35.15 -32.35 -5.26
C LYS A 13 34.44 -31.77 -4.03
N ASN A 14 34.83 -30.55 -3.62
CA ASN A 14 34.16 -29.87 -2.53
C ASN A 14 32.72 -29.50 -2.90
N LEU A 15 32.45 -29.11 -4.14
CA LEU A 15 31.10 -28.88 -4.65
C LEU A 15 30.26 -30.17 -4.68
N GLU A 16 30.85 -31.31 -5.09
CA GLU A 16 30.20 -32.62 -5.08
C GLU A 16 29.81 -33.06 -3.64
N VAL A 17 30.71 -32.89 -2.69
CA VAL A 17 30.44 -33.16 -1.28
C VAL A 17 29.26 -32.34 -0.78
N ARG A 18 29.28 -31.03 -1.07
CA ARG A 18 28.20 -30.11 -0.67
C ARG A 18 26.89 -30.42 -1.38
N LYS A 19 26.92 -30.76 -2.65
CA LYS A 19 25.77 -31.23 -3.42
C LYS A 19 25.12 -32.45 -2.76
N ASN A 20 25.92 -33.43 -2.38
CA ASN A 20 25.43 -34.66 -1.71
C ASN A 20 24.82 -34.35 -0.33
N GLU A 21 25.43 -33.45 0.44
CA GLU A 21 24.90 -33.00 1.73
C GLU A 21 23.52 -32.34 1.56
N ILE A 22 23.39 -31.45 0.57
CA ILE A 22 22.12 -30.78 0.26
C ILE A 22 21.07 -31.77 -0.22
N GLN A 23 21.44 -32.76 -1.05
CA GLN A 23 20.52 -33.81 -1.52
C GLN A 23 20.03 -34.69 -0.36
N ILE A 24 20.87 -35.01 0.60
CA ILE A 24 20.46 -35.76 1.81
C ILE A 24 19.48 -34.92 2.63
N ARG A 25 19.76 -33.62 2.84
CA ARG A 25 18.83 -32.72 3.54
C ARG A 25 17.48 -32.61 2.82
N LEU A 26 17.48 -32.54 1.49
CA LEU A 26 16.26 -32.54 0.67
C LEU A 26 15.46 -33.83 0.80
N SER A 27 16.11 -35.00 0.82
CA SER A 27 15.42 -36.30 0.99
C SER A 27 14.75 -36.44 2.37
N ILE A 28 15.37 -35.84 3.40
CA ILE A 28 14.77 -35.78 4.76
C ILE A 28 13.54 -34.86 4.75
N SER A 29 13.64 -33.70 4.08
CA SER A 29 12.56 -32.72 3.96
C SER A 29 11.39 -33.24 3.11
N GLU A 30 11.67 -34.01 2.06
CA GLU A 30 10.64 -34.71 1.27
C GLU A 30 9.85 -35.70 2.12
N GLY A 31 10.51 -36.39 3.03
CA GLY A 31 9.86 -37.27 4.02
C GLY A 31 8.91 -36.53 4.98
N LYS A 32 9.16 -35.26 5.21
CA LYS A 32 8.31 -34.34 6.02
C LYS A 32 7.27 -33.56 5.22
N GLN A 33 7.14 -33.81 3.93
CA GLN A 33 6.27 -33.08 3.01
C GLN A 33 6.59 -31.55 2.88
N GLU A 34 7.81 -31.17 3.15
CA GLU A 34 8.29 -29.80 2.96
C GLU A 34 8.55 -29.51 1.47
N THR A 35 8.47 -28.22 1.08
CA THR A 35 8.73 -27.79 -0.29
C THR A 35 10.19 -27.36 -0.43
N CYS A 36 10.88 -27.90 -1.46
CA CYS A 36 12.26 -27.55 -1.75
C CYS A 36 12.42 -26.07 -2.10
N ASN A 37 13.47 -25.43 -1.56
CA ASN A 37 13.83 -24.06 -1.91
C ASN A 37 14.33 -24.02 -3.37
N PRO A 38 13.71 -23.25 -4.28
CA PRO A 38 14.14 -23.17 -5.67
C PRO A 38 15.56 -22.66 -5.88
N GLU A 39 16.10 -21.84 -4.98
CA GLU A 39 17.52 -21.44 -5.04
C GLU A 39 18.43 -22.66 -4.94
N VAL A 40 18.03 -23.61 -4.13
CA VAL A 40 18.75 -24.90 -4.00
C VAL A 40 18.64 -25.69 -5.29
N THR A 41 17.47 -25.72 -5.92
CA THR A 41 17.26 -26.42 -7.20
C THR A 41 18.09 -25.78 -8.32
N GLU A 42 18.08 -24.45 -8.41
CA GLU A 42 18.89 -23.70 -9.38
C GLU A 42 20.38 -23.90 -9.15
N TRP A 43 20.82 -23.88 -7.89
CA TRP A 43 22.20 -24.13 -7.53
C TRP A 43 22.62 -25.56 -7.92
N LEU A 44 21.80 -26.58 -7.65
CA LEU A 44 22.08 -27.96 -8.05
C LEU A 44 22.22 -28.12 -9.58
N GLN A 45 21.39 -27.41 -10.36
CA GLN A 45 21.51 -27.40 -11.82
C GLN A 45 22.83 -26.74 -12.28
N LYS A 46 23.23 -25.63 -11.66
CA LYS A 46 24.48 -24.96 -11.96
C LYS A 46 25.69 -25.80 -11.60
N VAL A 47 25.63 -26.54 -10.49
CA VAL A 47 26.70 -27.48 -10.12
C VAL A 47 26.80 -28.60 -11.15
N ALA A 48 25.69 -29.19 -11.57
CA ALA A 48 25.69 -30.25 -12.59
C ALA A 48 26.23 -29.76 -13.96
N ALA A 49 25.90 -28.54 -14.36
CA ALA A 49 26.47 -27.91 -15.57
C ALA A 49 27.98 -27.70 -15.42
N MET A 50 28.43 -27.18 -14.28
CA MET A 50 29.86 -26.97 -13.99
C MET A 50 30.64 -28.30 -14.01
N GLU A 51 30.11 -29.37 -13.41
CA GLU A 51 30.71 -30.71 -13.44
C GLU A 51 30.90 -31.19 -14.89
N THR A 52 29.93 -30.97 -15.76
CA THR A 52 30.00 -31.33 -17.19
C THR A 52 31.11 -30.55 -17.91
N GLU A 53 31.11 -29.23 -17.76
CA GLU A 53 32.07 -28.34 -18.41
C GLU A 53 33.54 -28.64 -17.95
N VAL A 54 33.74 -28.89 -16.65
CA VAL A 54 35.04 -29.25 -16.13
C VAL A 54 35.50 -30.63 -16.62
N ASN A 55 34.62 -31.59 -16.76
CA ASN A 55 34.93 -32.88 -17.34
C ASN A 55 35.32 -32.76 -18.81
N GLU A 56 34.74 -31.84 -19.57
CA GLU A 56 35.14 -31.54 -20.94
C GLU A 56 36.57 -30.98 -20.99
N ILE A 57 36.91 -30.02 -20.11
CA ILE A 57 38.31 -29.47 -20.01
C ILE A 57 39.28 -30.58 -19.69
N LYS A 58 38.96 -31.47 -18.75
CA LYS A 58 39.82 -32.65 -18.41
C LYS A 58 39.96 -33.62 -19.58
N ASN A 59 38.90 -33.88 -20.32
CA ASN A 59 38.94 -34.76 -21.50
C ASN A 59 39.80 -34.14 -22.62
N VAL A 60 39.72 -32.86 -22.84
CA VAL A 60 40.61 -32.13 -23.81
C VAL A 60 42.06 -32.26 -23.36
N GLN A 61 42.35 -32.09 -22.06
CA GLN A 61 43.70 -32.30 -21.51
C GLN A 61 44.23 -33.73 -21.72
N ARG A 62 43.39 -34.76 -21.45
CA ARG A 62 43.78 -36.18 -21.60
C ARG A 62 44.05 -36.57 -23.03
N LYS A 63 43.20 -36.13 -24.00
CA LYS A 63 43.29 -36.47 -25.41
C LYS A 63 44.50 -35.81 -26.09
N ARG A 64 45.00 -34.68 -25.54
CA ARG A 64 46.04 -33.88 -26.16
C ARG A 64 47.44 -33.97 -25.49
N LYS A 65 47.65 -34.89 -24.56
CA LYS A 65 48.94 -35.05 -23.81
C LYS A 65 50.20 -35.26 -24.65
N GLN A 66 50.04 -35.59 -25.96
CA GLN A 66 51.19 -35.96 -26.79
C GLN A 66 51.69 -34.93 -27.83
N LEU A 67 50.94 -33.83 -28.07
CA LEU A 67 51.27 -32.81 -29.12
C LEU A 67 50.89 -31.38 -28.73
N PHE A 68 51.60 -30.77 -27.75
CA PHE A 68 51.25 -29.42 -27.34
C PHE A 68 52.27 -28.36 -27.83
N SER A 69 51.76 -27.33 -28.56
CA SER A 69 52.43 -26.02 -28.63
C SER A 69 52.19 -25.24 -27.31
N TYR A 70 53.08 -24.36 -26.96
CA TYR A 70 53.03 -23.52 -25.75
C TYR A 70 51.70 -22.74 -25.62
N TRP A 71 51.09 -22.34 -26.73
CA TRP A 71 49.84 -21.60 -26.79
C TRP A 71 48.59 -22.42 -26.30
N SER A 72 48.53 -23.65 -26.67
CA SER A 72 47.38 -24.50 -26.24
C SER A 72 47.42 -24.88 -24.76
N LYS A 73 48.61 -24.94 -24.15
CA LYS A 73 48.77 -25.08 -22.69
C LYS A 73 48.32 -23.83 -21.94
N TYR A 74 48.59 -22.67 -22.49
CA TYR A 74 48.18 -21.38 -21.93
C TYR A 74 46.65 -21.23 -21.96
N GLU A 75 46.02 -21.54 -23.06
CA GLU A 75 44.57 -21.42 -23.27
C GLU A 75 43.78 -22.33 -22.33
N ILE A 76 44.16 -23.57 -22.17
CA ILE A 76 43.53 -24.50 -21.21
C ILE A 76 43.78 -24.04 -19.76
N GLY A 77 44.95 -23.52 -19.45
CA GLY A 77 45.25 -22.94 -18.13
C GLY A 77 44.40 -21.71 -17.79
N MET A 78 44.11 -20.86 -18.78
CA MET A 78 43.23 -19.70 -18.64
C MET A 78 41.75 -20.12 -18.45
N GLN A 79 41.31 -21.09 -19.26
CA GLN A 79 39.94 -21.64 -19.11
C GLN A 79 39.74 -22.30 -17.72
N ALA A 80 40.74 -23.09 -17.27
CA ALA A 80 40.73 -23.67 -15.95
C ALA A 80 40.72 -22.63 -14.82
N ALA A 81 41.50 -21.56 -14.94
CA ALA A 81 41.54 -20.49 -13.98
C ALA A 81 40.17 -19.71 -13.92
N LYS A 82 39.55 -19.46 -15.08
CA LYS A 82 38.23 -18.84 -15.14
C LYS A 82 37.18 -19.72 -14.47
N LYS A 83 37.19 -21.03 -14.79
CA LYS A 83 36.21 -21.98 -14.20
C LYS A 83 36.48 -22.22 -12.72
N LEU A 84 37.70 -22.14 -12.26
CA LEU A 84 38.05 -22.18 -10.84
C LEU A 84 37.31 -21.05 -10.08
N LYS A 85 37.41 -19.83 -10.56
CA LYS A 85 36.75 -18.68 -9.93
C LYS A 85 35.21 -18.84 -9.92
N GLU A 86 34.65 -19.31 -11.02
CA GLU A 86 33.22 -19.59 -11.10
C GLU A 86 32.79 -20.72 -10.13
N ALA A 87 33.59 -21.77 -9.99
CA ALA A 87 33.35 -22.87 -9.07
C ALA A 87 33.47 -22.46 -7.59
N GLU A 88 34.46 -21.63 -7.24
CA GLU A 88 34.61 -21.06 -5.90
C GLU A 88 33.39 -20.23 -5.50
N MET A 89 32.96 -19.31 -6.39
CA MET A 89 31.73 -18.51 -6.18
C MET A 89 30.49 -19.41 -6.02
N LEU A 90 30.43 -20.52 -6.77
CA LEU A 90 29.32 -21.45 -6.69
C LEU A 90 29.37 -22.23 -5.37
N HIS A 91 30.56 -22.56 -4.90
CA HIS A 91 30.74 -23.23 -3.60
C HIS A 91 30.30 -22.33 -2.43
N GLU A 92 30.67 -21.05 -2.46
CA GLU A 92 30.21 -20.08 -1.45
C GLU A 92 28.70 -19.92 -1.44
N LYS A 93 28.07 -19.81 -2.62
CA LYS A 93 26.60 -19.73 -2.77
C LYS A 93 25.85 -20.99 -2.33
N GLY A 94 26.52 -22.11 -2.19
CA GLY A 94 25.94 -23.37 -1.73
C GLY A 94 25.74 -23.48 -0.21
N ALA A 95 26.00 -22.42 0.57
CA ALA A 95 25.80 -22.39 2.02
C ALA A 95 24.33 -22.08 2.40
N PHE A 96 23.40 -22.95 2.04
CA PHE A 96 21.99 -22.78 2.39
C PHE A 96 21.73 -23.08 3.86
N LYS A 97 21.17 -22.14 4.60
CA LYS A 97 20.67 -22.36 5.95
C LYS A 97 19.46 -23.29 5.94
N GLU A 98 18.56 -23.07 4.98
CA GLU A 98 17.34 -23.84 4.80
C GLU A 98 17.26 -24.36 3.36
N VAL A 99 17.07 -25.66 3.19
CA VAL A 99 16.93 -26.33 1.88
C VAL A 99 15.49 -26.51 1.46
N SER A 100 14.55 -26.35 2.39
CA SER A 100 13.11 -26.55 2.25
C SER A 100 12.35 -25.68 3.24
N PHE A 101 11.06 -25.53 3.05
CA PHE A 101 10.16 -24.79 3.96
C PHE A 101 8.86 -25.56 4.18
N GLU A 102 8.29 -25.43 5.38
CA GLU A 102 6.99 -26.01 5.73
C GLU A 102 5.86 -25.29 4.99
N VAL A 103 4.86 -26.05 4.61
CA VAL A 103 3.69 -25.52 3.92
C VAL A 103 2.62 -25.20 4.96
N PRO A 104 2.06 -23.97 4.98
CA PRO A 104 0.97 -23.65 5.89
C PRO A 104 -0.24 -24.57 5.69
N PRO A 105 -0.99 -24.90 6.76
CA PRO A 105 -2.24 -25.63 6.64
C PRO A 105 -3.26 -24.83 5.82
N TYR A 106 -4.36 -25.52 5.41
CA TYR A 106 -5.47 -24.95 4.64
C TYR A 106 -5.79 -23.50 5.00
N PHE A 107 -5.78 -22.61 4.00
CA PHE A 107 -5.95 -21.19 4.23
C PHE A 107 -6.89 -20.56 3.20
N VAL A 108 -7.95 -19.93 3.71
CA VAL A 108 -8.83 -19.05 2.93
C VAL A 108 -8.89 -17.71 3.64
N GLN A 109 -8.55 -16.64 2.93
CA GLN A 109 -8.66 -15.29 3.48
C GLN A 109 -10.05 -14.73 3.19
N GLU A 110 -10.76 -14.25 4.21
CA GLU A 110 -12.03 -13.56 4.02
C GLU A 110 -11.86 -12.31 3.16
N VAL A 111 -12.78 -12.13 2.22
CA VAL A 111 -12.84 -10.96 1.35
C VAL A 111 -14.17 -10.25 1.60
N PRO A 112 -14.18 -8.93 1.87
CA PRO A 112 -15.41 -8.19 2.08
C PRO A 112 -16.39 -8.37 0.92
N THR A 113 -17.63 -8.74 1.21
CA THR A 113 -18.70 -8.93 0.23
C THR A 113 -19.84 -7.94 0.47
N ILE A 114 -20.46 -7.49 -0.62
CA ILE A 114 -21.70 -6.72 -0.60
C ILE A 114 -22.88 -7.70 -0.56
N PRO A 115 -24.01 -7.35 0.05
CA PRO A 115 -25.24 -8.16 -0.03
C PRO A 115 -25.54 -8.52 -1.48
N SER A 116 -25.85 -9.77 -1.74
CA SER A 116 -25.97 -10.33 -3.09
C SER A 116 -27.41 -10.42 -3.55
N THR A 117 -27.59 -10.47 -4.86
CA THR A 117 -28.85 -10.78 -5.51
C THR A 117 -29.08 -12.30 -5.55
N GLU A 118 -30.33 -12.73 -5.71
CA GLU A 118 -30.68 -14.15 -5.91
C GLU A 118 -29.94 -14.77 -7.11
N GLU A 119 -29.71 -13.98 -8.17
CA GLU A 119 -28.96 -14.40 -9.37
C GLU A 119 -27.52 -14.77 -9.00
N THR A 120 -26.87 -13.99 -8.14
CA THR A 120 -25.53 -14.30 -7.67
C THR A 120 -25.48 -15.63 -6.92
N GLU A 121 -26.57 -15.99 -6.20
CA GLU A 121 -26.67 -17.28 -5.53
C GLU A 121 -26.89 -18.45 -6.51
N CYS A 122 -27.67 -18.24 -7.60
CA CYS A 122 -27.84 -19.24 -8.66
C CYS A 122 -26.50 -19.50 -9.36
N ASN A 123 -25.79 -18.44 -9.77
CA ASN A 123 -24.48 -18.55 -10.39
C ASN A 123 -23.46 -19.17 -9.45
N LEU A 124 -23.51 -18.89 -8.15
CA LEU A 124 -22.65 -19.55 -7.16
C LEU A 124 -22.88 -21.07 -7.15
N LYS A 125 -24.13 -21.51 -7.15
CA LYS A 125 -24.44 -22.97 -7.17
C LYS A 125 -23.91 -23.62 -8.43
N GLU A 126 -24.04 -22.99 -9.58
CA GLU A 126 -23.52 -23.46 -10.86
C GLU A 126 -22.00 -23.57 -10.85
N VAL A 127 -21.27 -22.53 -10.37
CA VAL A 127 -19.81 -22.56 -10.22
C VAL A 127 -19.40 -23.71 -9.30
N LEU A 128 -20.07 -23.85 -8.15
CA LEU A 128 -19.77 -24.91 -7.18
C LEU A 128 -19.98 -26.33 -7.76
N GLN A 129 -20.93 -26.50 -8.70
CA GLN A 129 -21.11 -27.75 -9.43
C GLN A 129 -19.91 -28.02 -10.35
N TYR A 130 -19.46 -27.02 -11.15
CA TYR A 130 -18.27 -27.18 -11.99
C TYR A 130 -16.98 -27.36 -11.19
N LEU A 131 -16.88 -26.82 -10.00
CA LEU A 131 -15.73 -27.05 -9.11
C LEU A 131 -15.64 -28.50 -8.61
N LYS A 132 -16.73 -29.27 -8.64
CA LYS A 132 -16.74 -30.69 -8.32
C LYS A 132 -16.40 -31.58 -9.54
N ASP A 133 -16.55 -31.09 -10.74
CA ASP A 133 -16.26 -31.84 -11.98
C ASP A 133 -14.75 -31.90 -12.23
N ASP A 134 -14.18 -33.10 -12.20
CA ASP A 134 -12.75 -33.33 -12.41
C ASP A 134 -12.28 -33.03 -13.85
N ASN A 135 -13.18 -32.88 -14.80
CA ASN A 135 -12.83 -32.49 -16.18
C ASN A 135 -12.67 -30.99 -16.36
N VAL A 136 -13.08 -30.18 -15.38
CA VAL A 136 -13.01 -28.71 -15.44
C VAL A 136 -11.80 -28.23 -14.66
N GLY A 137 -10.73 -27.84 -15.33
CA GLY A 137 -9.52 -27.22 -14.74
C GLY A 137 -9.61 -25.70 -14.71
N ILE A 138 -10.06 -25.08 -15.83
CA ILE A 138 -10.23 -23.64 -15.96
C ILE A 138 -11.69 -23.32 -16.23
N LEU A 139 -12.29 -22.47 -15.39
CA LEU A 139 -13.66 -21.96 -15.52
C LEU A 139 -13.61 -20.45 -15.80
N GLY A 140 -14.20 -20.00 -16.90
CA GLY A 140 -14.33 -18.60 -17.25
C GLY A 140 -15.68 -18.03 -16.82
N ILE A 141 -15.67 -16.92 -16.10
CA ILE A 141 -16.87 -16.11 -15.81
C ILE A 141 -16.75 -14.82 -16.60
N TRP A 142 -17.66 -14.58 -17.52
CA TRP A 142 -17.60 -13.40 -18.36
C TRP A 142 -18.94 -12.66 -18.41
N GLY A 143 -18.88 -11.40 -18.77
CA GLY A 143 -20.08 -10.57 -18.86
C GLY A 143 -19.74 -9.09 -18.66
N MET A 144 -20.76 -8.27 -18.79
CA MET A 144 -20.65 -6.82 -18.74
C MET A 144 -20.03 -6.33 -17.42
N GLY A 145 -19.33 -5.21 -17.48
CA GLY A 145 -18.85 -4.58 -16.26
C GLY A 145 -20.02 -4.14 -15.35
N GLY A 146 -19.88 -4.29 -14.03
CA GLY A 146 -20.95 -3.96 -13.07
C GLY A 146 -22.09 -4.98 -12.97
N VAL A 147 -21.98 -6.13 -13.68
CA VAL A 147 -22.99 -7.22 -13.63
C VAL A 147 -22.86 -8.08 -12.35
N GLY A 148 -21.76 -7.95 -11.61
CA GLY A 148 -21.58 -8.67 -10.34
C GLY A 148 -20.51 -9.78 -10.34
N LYS A 149 -19.64 -9.88 -11.38
CA LYS A 149 -18.57 -10.90 -11.45
C LYS A 149 -17.66 -10.91 -10.24
N THR A 150 -17.15 -9.76 -9.85
CA THR A 150 -16.33 -9.59 -8.64
C THR A 150 -17.08 -10.04 -7.39
N THR A 151 -18.36 -9.72 -7.28
CA THR A 151 -19.21 -10.15 -6.15
C THR A 151 -19.34 -11.67 -6.11
N LEU A 152 -19.51 -12.31 -7.26
CA LEU A 152 -19.58 -13.77 -7.37
C LEU A 152 -18.24 -14.42 -6.96
N LEU A 153 -17.09 -13.94 -7.48
CA LEU A 153 -15.78 -14.47 -7.10
C LEU A 153 -15.49 -14.34 -5.59
N ARG A 154 -15.83 -13.19 -5.01
CA ARG A 154 -15.69 -12.98 -3.56
C ARG A 154 -16.59 -13.93 -2.75
N LYS A 155 -17.79 -14.18 -3.21
CA LYS A 155 -18.70 -15.19 -2.59
C LYS A 155 -18.15 -16.60 -2.72
N ILE A 156 -17.62 -16.98 -3.89
CA ILE A 156 -16.93 -18.26 -4.07
C ILE A 156 -15.80 -18.38 -3.02
N ASN A 157 -14.96 -17.35 -2.91
CA ASN A 157 -13.88 -17.35 -1.91
C ASN A 157 -14.42 -17.56 -0.49
N ASN A 158 -15.43 -16.76 -0.10
CA ASN A 158 -15.95 -16.80 1.25
C ASN A 158 -16.77 -18.05 1.55
N HIS A 159 -17.34 -18.72 0.52
CA HIS A 159 -17.98 -20.02 0.69
C HIS A 159 -17.02 -21.06 1.31
N PHE A 160 -15.72 -20.97 0.99
CA PHE A 160 -14.72 -21.88 1.52
C PHE A 160 -14.20 -21.52 2.91
N LEU A 161 -14.60 -20.41 3.52
CA LEU A 161 -14.20 -20.07 4.90
C LEU A 161 -14.74 -21.04 5.96
N GLY A 162 -15.93 -21.57 5.74
CA GLY A 162 -16.62 -22.47 6.68
C GLY A 162 -16.70 -23.94 6.22
N VAL A 163 -16.09 -24.27 5.08
CA VAL A 163 -16.21 -25.61 4.47
C VAL A 163 -14.99 -26.42 4.82
N THR A 164 -15.21 -27.61 5.40
CA THR A 164 -14.13 -28.56 5.67
C THR A 164 -13.50 -29.07 4.37
N LYS A 165 -12.21 -29.38 4.41
CA LYS A 165 -11.42 -29.93 3.30
C LYS A 165 -12.09 -31.14 2.62
N GLU A 166 -12.91 -31.86 3.33
CA GLU A 166 -13.56 -33.10 2.89
C GLU A 166 -14.54 -32.90 1.73
N ASN A 167 -15.21 -31.75 1.62
CA ASN A 167 -16.27 -31.54 0.63
C ASN A 167 -15.77 -31.26 -0.81
N TYR A 168 -14.62 -30.59 -0.98
CA TYR A 168 -14.07 -30.21 -2.28
C TYR A 168 -12.61 -30.64 -2.46
N GLY A 169 -11.90 -30.96 -1.39
CA GLY A 169 -10.54 -31.46 -1.40
C GLY A 169 -9.46 -30.45 -1.76
N PHE A 170 -9.73 -29.13 -1.71
CA PHE A 170 -8.73 -28.10 -1.92
C PHE A 170 -7.88 -27.90 -0.66
N ASP A 171 -6.56 -27.72 -0.84
CA ASP A 171 -5.63 -27.34 0.21
C ASP A 171 -5.55 -25.80 0.34
N LEU A 172 -5.81 -25.08 -0.74
CA LEU A 172 -5.68 -23.62 -0.85
C LEU A 172 -6.84 -23.03 -1.65
N VAL A 173 -7.37 -21.92 -1.19
CA VAL A 173 -8.24 -21.05 -1.98
C VAL A 173 -7.66 -19.63 -1.98
N VAL A 174 -7.36 -19.11 -3.16
CA VAL A 174 -6.62 -17.86 -3.33
C VAL A 174 -7.39 -16.93 -4.24
N TYR A 175 -7.76 -15.75 -3.75
CA TYR A 175 -8.39 -14.71 -4.55
C TYR A 175 -7.37 -13.61 -4.88
N VAL A 176 -7.20 -13.28 -6.15
CA VAL A 176 -6.31 -12.22 -6.65
C VAL A 176 -6.99 -11.39 -7.72
N VAL A 177 -6.54 -10.16 -7.92
CA VAL A 177 -7.03 -9.25 -8.97
C VAL A 177 -5.93 -9.05 -10.01
N ALA A 178 -6.22 -9.38 -11.26
CA ALA A 178 -5.30 -9.22 -12.39
C ALA A 178 -5.52 -7.86 -13.06
N SER A 179 -5.12 -6.75 -12.40
CA SER A 179 -5.27 -5.44 -13.03
C SER A 179 -4.25 -5.23 -14.16
N THR A 180 -4.66 -4.53 -15.22
CA THR A 180 -3.79 -4.18 -16.36
C THR A 180 -2.56 -3.38 -15.95
N ALA A 181 -2.67 -2.57 -14.90
CA ALA A 181 -1.61 -1.72 -14.38
C ALA A 181 -0.49 -2.49 -13.66
N SER A 182 -0.77 -3.69 -13.14
CA SER A 182 0.11 -4.36 -12.18
C SER A 182 1.15 -5.31 -12.80
N GLY A 183 0.90 -5.82 -14.01
CA GLY A 183 1.75 -6.79 -14.70
C GLY A 183 1.90 -8.13 -13.94
N ILE A 184 2.51 -9.13 -14.60
CA ILE A 184 2.69 -10.50 -14.09
C ILE A 184 3.44 -10.53 -12.75
N GLY A 185 4.44 -9.67 -12.58
CA GLY A 185 5.25 -9.63 -11.34
C GLY A 185 4.45 -9.26 -10.10
N GLN A 186 3.41 -8.43 -10.24
CA GLN A 186 2.52 -8.08 -9.14
C GLN A 186 1.55 -9.23 -8.84
N LEU A 187 0.98 -9.85 -9.88
CA LEU A 187 0.14 -11.03 -9.71
C LEU A 187 0.88 -12.15 -8.96
N GLN A 188 2.15 -12.38 -9.32
CA GLN A 188 3.01 -13.34 -8.59
C GLN A 188 3.18 -12.95 -7.12
N ALA A 189 3.40 -11.65 -6.85
CA ALA A 189 3.55 -11.16 -5.47
C ALA A 189 2.24 -11.32 -4.67
N ASP A 190 1.10 -10.99 -5.28
CA ASP A 190 -0.22 -11.12 -4.64
C ASP A 190 -0.56 -12.59 -4.35
N ILE A 191 -0.28 -13.52 -5.27
CA ILE A 191 -0.45 -14.95 -5.05
C ILE A 191 0.44 -15.41 -3.90
N ALA A 192 1.74 -15.05 -3.92
CA ALA A 192 2.69 -15.45 -2.91
C ALA A 192 2.29 -14.92 -1.52
N GLU A 193 1.89 -13.66 -1.43
CA GLU A 193 1.41 -13.06 -0.17
C GLU A 193 0.19 -13.83 0.37
N ARG A 194 -0.76 -14.18 -0.51
CA ARG A 194 -1.98 -14.89 -0.13
C ARG A 194 -1.73 -16.31 0.38
N ILE A 195 -0.71 -16.99 -0.13
CA ILE A 195 -0.34 -18.35 0.29
C ILE A 195 0.72 -18.36 1.41
N GLY A 196 1.14 -17.16 1.88
CA GLY A 196 2.18 -17.06 2.90
C GLY A 196 3.59 -17.38 2.40
N LEU A 197 3.81 -17.36 1.08
CA LEU A 197 5.11 -17.65 0.48
C LEU A 197 5.94 -16.37 0.44
N PHE A 198 7.12 -16.39 1.06
CA PHE A 198 8.03 -15.26 1.03
C PHE A 198 8.83 -15.25 -0.28
N LEU A 199 8.59 -14.24 -1.11
CA LEU A 199 9.42 -13.95 -2.27
C LEU A 199 10.47 -12.92 -1.89
N LYS A 200 11.77 -13.27 -2.00
CA LYS A 200 12.83 -12.30 -1.71
C LYS A 200 12.68 -11.03 -2.58
N PRO A 201 12.86 -9.83 -2.00
CA PRO A 201 12.95 -8.59 -2.78
C PRO A 201 14.06 -8.71 -3.83
N GLY A 202 13.79 -8.24 -5.06
CA GLY A 202 14.77 -8.27 -6.15
C GLY A 202 14.82 -9.57 -6.97
N CYS A 203 14.07 -10.62 -6.62
CA CYS A 203 13.98 -11.80 -7.49
C CYS A 203 13.33 -11.44 -8.84
N SER A 204 13.92 -11.96 -9.93
CA SER A 204 13.35 -11.82 -11.27
C SER A 204 11.99 -12.51 -11.37
N ILE A 205 11.17 -12.11 -12.36
CA ILE A 205 9.86 -12.71 -12.64
C ILE A 205 9.97 -14.23 -12.79
N ASN A 206 11.00 -14.72 -13.48
CA ASN A 206 11.22 -16.14 -13.73
C ASN A 206 11.55 -16.92 -12.44
N ILE A 207 12.34 -16.34 -11.54
CA ILE A 207 12.65 -16.95 -10.24
C ILE A 207 11.38 -17.03 -9.39
N ARG A 208 10.58 -15.97 -9.34
CA ARG A 208 9.29 -15.97 -8.63
C ARG A 208 8.33 -17.01 -9.20
N ALA A 209 8.25 -17.10 -10.55
CA ALA A 209 7.45 -18.11 -11.22
C ALA A 209 7.86 -19.53 -10.80
N SER A 210 9.18 -19.81 -10.74
CA SER A 210 9.70 -21.11 -10.32
C SER A 210 9.35 -21.43 -8.87
N PHE A 211 9.38 -20.45 -7.97
CA PHE A 211 8.96 -20.58 -6.58
C PHE A 211 7.48 -20.93 -6.47
N LEU A 212 6.63 -20.14 -7.11
CA LEU A 212 5.18 -20.37 -7.10
C LEU A 212 4.83 -21.72 -7.73
N LEU A 213 5.46 -22.06 -8.86
CA LEU A 213 5.23 -23.32 -9.56
C LEU A 213 5.58 -24.53 -8.72
N SER A 214 6.73 -24.52 -8.05
CA SER A 214 7.18 -25.63 -7.20
C SER A 214 6.28 -25.81 -5.97
N PHE A 215 5.76 -24.72 -5.43
CA PHE A 215 4.80 -24.75 -4.33
C PHE A 215 3.43 -25.26 -4.78
N LEU A 216 2.84 -24.66 -5.83
CA LEU A 216 1.47 -24.92 -6.27
C LEU A 216 1.32 -26.31 -6.92
N ARG A 217 2.37 -26.86 -7.57
CA ARG A 217 2.32 -28.21 -8.17
C ARG A 217 1.97 -29.32 -7.20
N ARG A 218 2.33 -29.17 -5.93
CA ARG A 218 2.10 -30.18 -4.87
C ARG A 218 0.79 -29.96 -4.12
N LYS A 219 0.02 -28.94 -4.49
CA LYS A 219 -1.21 -28.55 -3.79
C LYS A 219 -2.44 -28.73 -4.66
N LYS A 220 -3.52 -29.12 -4.02
CA LYS A 220 -4.87 -29.02 -4.56
C LYS A 220 -5.36 -27.61 -4.31
N PHE A 221 -5.48 -26.77 -5.34
CA PHE A 221 -5.79 -25.36 -5.16
C PHE A 221 -6.97 -24.89 -6.00
N LEU A 222 -7.64 -23.89 -5.50
CA LEU A 222 -8.59 -23.05 -6.22
C LEU A 222 -8.04 -21.63 -6.31
N LEU A 223 -7.68 -21.18 -7.51
CA LEU A 223 -7.22 -19.82 -7.76
C LEU A 223 -8.33 -19.02 -8.43
N LEU A 224 -8.74 -17.94 -7.79
CA LEU A 224 -9.77 -17.01 -8.25
C LEU A 224 -9.08 -15.76 -8.78
N ILE A 225 -9.11 -15.55 -10.10
CA ILE A 225 -8.49 -14.40 -10.78
C ILE A 225 -9.59 -13.44 -11.21
N ASP A 226 -9.66 -12.28 -10.58
CA ASP A 226 -10.63 -11.26 -10.87
C ASP A 226 -10.09 -10.22 -11.85
N ASP A 227 -10.98 -9.66 -12.69
CA ASP A 227 -10.74 -8.58 -13.64
C ASP A 227 -9.57 -8.84 -14.61
N LEU A 228 -9.57 -10.00 -15.24
CA LEU A 228 -8.59 -10.38 -16.26
C LEU A 228 -8.94 -9.75 -17.62
N TRP A 229 -8.08 -8.90 -18.16
CA TRP A 229 -8.32 -8.13 -19.39
C TRP A 229 -7.76 -8.76 -20.66
N GLY A 230 -6.82 -9.66 -20.54
CA GLY A 230 -6.16 -10.30 -21.68
C GLY A 230 -5.63 -11.68 -21.35
N TYR A 231 -4.90 -12.26 -22.29
CA TYR A 231 -4.22 -13.53 -22.08
C TYR A 231 -3.18 -13.42 -20.95
N LEU A 232 -3.24 -14.36 -20.03
CA LEU A 232 -2.27 -14.54 -18.97
C LEU A 232 -1.54 -15.86 -19.18
N ASP A 233 -0.23 -15.80 -19.40
CA ASP A 233 0.58 -17.01 -19.41
C ASP A 233 0.71 -17.56 -17.97
N LEU A 234 0.02 -18.67 -17.71
CA LEU A 234 0.02 -19.30 -16.38
C LEU A 234 1.41 -19.78 -15.98
N ALA A 235 2.23 -20.25 -16.94
CA ALA A 235 3.57 -20.73 -16.64
C ALA A 235 4.50 -19.56 -16.28
N GLU A 236 4.40 -18.43 -16.99
CA GLU A 236 5.13 -17.21 -16.66
C GLU A 236 4.66 -16.62 -15.30
N ALA A 237 3.36 -16.76 -14.99
CA ALA A 237 2.82 -16.37 -13.69
C ALA A 237 3.24 -17.33 -12.55
N GLY A 238 3.84 -18.49 -12.87
CA GLY A 238 4.21 -19.50 -11.88
C GLY A 238 3.03 -20.36 -11.41
N ILE A 239 1.96 -20.41 -12.19
CA ILE A 239 0.76 -21.20 -11.90
C ILE A 239 0.85 -22.51 -12.73
N PRO A 240 0.84 -23.70 -12.09
CA PRO A 240 0.79 -24.94 -12.85
C PRO A 240 -0.50 -24.98 -13.69
N TYR A 241 -0.41 -25.54 -14.91
CA TYR A 241 -1.59 -25.66 -15.74
C TYR A 241 -2.63 -26.53 -15.03
N PRO A 242 -3.85 -26.02 -14.83
CA PRO A 242 -4.86 -26.71 -14.04
C PRO A 242 -5.21 -28.07 -14.63
N ASN A 243 -5.12 -29.09 -13.82
CA ASN A 243 -5.47 -30.46 -14.15
C ASN A 243 -6.52 -30.95 -13.16
N GLY A 244 -7.71 -31.29 -13.65
CA GLY A 244 -8.80 -31.78 -12.81
C GLY A 244 -8.44 -33.00 -11.97
N LEU A 245 -7.61 -33.89 -12.53
CA LEU A 245 -7.13 -35.08 -11.80
C LEU A 245 -6.34 -34.73 -10.54
N ASN A 246 -5.62 -33.63 -10.54
CA ASN A 246 -4.85 -33.14 -9.39
C ASN A 246 -5.65 -32.17 -8.50
N LYS A 247 -6.93 -31.95 -8.83
CA LYS A 247 -7.79 -30.95 -8.17
C LYS A 247 -7.14 -29.55 -8.13
N GLN A 248 -6.54 -29.15 -9.24
CA GLN A 248 -5.98 -27.82 -9.46
C GLN A 248 -6.94 -27.06 -10.37
N LYS A 249 -7.54 -25.98 -9.84
CA LYS A 249 -8.58 -25.24 -10.56
C LYS A 249 -8.31 -23.75 -10.57
N VAL A 250 -8.62 -23.13 -11.72
CA VAL A 250 -8.60 -21.67 -11.89
C VAL A 250 -9.99 -21.21 -12.29
N VAL A 251 -10.53 -20.24 -11.59
CA VAL A 251 -11.74 -19.50 -11.99
C VAL A 251 -11.32 -18.08 -12.31
N LEU A 252 -11.60 -17.63 -13.51
CA LEU A 252 -11.27 -16.29 -13.94
C LEU A 252 -12.53 -15.47 -14.24
N ALA A 253 -12.52 -14.19 -13.89
CA ALA A 253 -13.55 -13.23 -14.27
C ALA A 253 -12.99 -12.22 -15.26
N THR A 254 -13.73 -11.99 -16.33
CA THR A 254 -13.34 -11.09 -17.42
C THR A 254 -14.56 -10.39 -18.02
N ARG A 255 -14.32 -9.32 -18.78
CA ARG A 255 -15.38 -8.64 -19.56
C ARG A 255 -15.57 -9.23 -20.96
N SER A 256 -14.69 -10.11 -21.39
CA SER A 256 -14.67 -10.64 -22.77
C SER A 256 -14.65 -12.17 -22.80
N GLU A 257 -15.55 -12.74 -23.58
CA GLU A 257 -15.58 -14.18 -23.86
C GLU A 257 -14.29 -14.67 -24.54
N SER A 258 -13.70 -13.83 -25.42
CA SER A 258 -12.46 -14.19 -26.11
C SER A 258 -11.31 -14.41 -25.14
N VAL A 259 -11.26 -13.71 -24.02
CA VAL A 259 -10.25 -13.93 -22.98
C VAL A 259 -10.43 -15.31 -22.35
N CYS A 260 -11.66 -15.75 -22.08
CA CYS A 260 -11.94 -17.11 -21.61
C CYS A 260 -11.43 -18.15 -22.62
N GLY A 261 -11.67 -17.94 -23.91
CA GLY A 261 -11.17 -18.80 -24.98
C GLY A 261 -9.64 -18.84 -25.05
N HIS A 262 -8.97 -17.69 -25.01
CA HIS A 262 -7.50 -17.61 -25.03
C HIS A 262 -6.87 -18.25 -23.79
N MET A 263 -7.55 -18.20 -22.65
CA MET A 263 -7.11 -18.87 -21.42
C MET A 263 -7.35 -20.39 -21.41
N GLY A 264 -7.99 -20.93 -22.46
CA GLY A 264 -8.32 -22.35 -22.54
C GLY A 264 -9.36 -22.79 -21.50
N ALA A 265 -10.35 -21.94 -21.22
CA ALA A 265 -11.41 -22.27 -20.27
C ALA A 265 -12.20 -23.51 -20.74
N HIS A 266 -12.30 -24.54 -19.89
CA HIS A 266 -13.03 -25.76 -20.18
C HIS A 266 -14.54 -25.55 -20.16
N LYS A 267 -14.99 -24.60 -19.35
CA LYS A 267 -16.37 -24.15 -19.23
C LYS A 267 -16.40 -22.63 -19.08
N THR A 268 -17.46 -22.03 -19.56
CA THR A 268 -17.71 -20.60 -19.40
C THR A 268 -19.10 -20.37 -18.86
N ILE A 269 -19.23 -19.37 -18.00
CA ILE A 269 -20.50 -18.87 -17.48
C ILE A 269 -20.62 -17.43 -17.93
N PHE A 270 -21.69 -17.16 -18.68
CA PHE A 270 -22.07 -15.80 -19.02
C PHE A 270 -22.93 -15.21 -17.90
N MET A 271 -22.51 -14.11 -17.29
CA MET A 271 -23.31 -13.39 -16.33
C MET A 271 -24.22 -12.40 -17.03
N GLU A 272 -25.49 -12.72 -17.04
CA GLU A 272 -26.53 -11.86 -17.60
C GLU A 272 -26.89 -10.71 -16.64
N CYS A 273 -27.45 -9.64 -17.21
CA CYS A 273 -28.11 -8.62 -16.42
C CYS A 273 -29.34 -9.21 -15.72
N LEU A 274 -29.77 -8.59 -14.62
CA LEU A 274 -30.95 -9.01 -13.88
C LEU A 274 -32.19 -8.93 -14.78
N ASP A 275 -33.09 -9.92 -14.64
CA ASP A 275 -34.41 -9.85 -15.22
C ASP A 275 -35.22 -8.70 -14.61
N GLN A 276 -36.33 -8.35 -15.25
CA GLN A 276 -37.12 -7.17 -14.89
C GLN A 276 -37.63 -7.19 -13.45
N GLU A 277 -38.01 -8.38 -12.95
CA GLU A 277 -38.54 -8.54 -11.59
C GLU A 277 -37.43 -8.38 -10.53
N LYS A 278 -36.29 -9.02 -10.74
CA LYS A 278 -35.11 -8.90 -9.84
C LYS A 278 -34.52 -7.49 -9.90
N ALA A 279 -34.45 -6.88 -11.09
CA ALA A 279 -34.00 -5.51 -11.29
C ALA A 279 -34.88 -4.53 -10.51
N TRP A 280 -36.21 -4.71 -10.60
CA TRP A 280 -37.16 -3.89 -9.84
C TRP A 280 -36.99 -4.06 -8.33
N ARG A 281 -36.81 -5.29 -7.83
CA ARG A 281 -36.56 -5.55 -6.39
C ARG A 281 -35.30 -4.82 -5.90
N LEU A 282 -34.17 -4.97 -6.63
CA LEU A 282 -32.92 -4.30 -6.27
C LEU A 282 -33.09 -2.77 -6.31
N PHE A 283 -33.72 -2.23 -7.34
CA PHE A 283 -33.96 -0.81 -7.47
C PHE A 283 -34.81 -0.26 -6.33
N LYS A 284 -35.88 -0.95 -5.99
CA LYS A 284 -36.80 -0.59 -4.90
C LYS A 284 -36.09 -0.56 -3.54
N GLU A 285 -35.22 -1.55 -3.30
CA GLU A 285 -34.38 -1.58 -2.09
C GLU A 285 -33.48 -0.33 -2.00
N LYS A 286 -32.86 0.07 -3.11
CA LYS A 286 -31.87 1.17 -3.13
C LYS A 286 -32.53 2.55 -3.18
N ALA A 287 -33.66 2.67 -3.81
CA ALA A 287 -34.45 3.92 -3.85
C ALA A 287 -35.32 4.16 -2.60
N THR A 288 -35.35 3.21 -1.69
CA THR A 288 -36.19 3.13 -0.50
C THR A 288 -37.71 2.99 -0.80
N GLU A 289 -38.31 1.98 -0.21
CA GLU A 289 -39.69 1.63 -0.45
C GLU A 289 -40.67 2.77 -0.07
N GLU A 290 -40.34 3.53 0.99
CA GLU A 290 -41.11 4.67 1.44
C GLU A 290 -41.25 5.78 0.40
N VAL A 291 -40.17 6.04 -0.36
CA VAL A 291 -40.18 7.07 -1.41
C VAL A 291 -41.01 6.62 -2.60
N ILE A 292 -40.86 5.37 -3.00
CA ILE A 292 -41.55 4.81 -4.15
C ILE A 292 -43.06 4.70 -3.85
N SER A 293 -43.42 4.26 -2.66
CA SER A 293 -44.83 4.04 -2.25
C SER A 293 -45.55 5.33 -1.85
N SER A 294 -44.88 6.47 -1.81
CA SER A 294 -45.44 7.76 -1.42
C SER A 294 -46.54 8.27 -2.38
N ASP A 295 -46.47 7.92 -3.66
CA ASP A 295 -47.45 8.27 -4.71
C ASP A 295 -47.43 7.19 -5.82
N VAL A 296 -48.62 6.64 -6.17
CA VAL A 296 -48.79 5.64 -7.23
C VAL A 296 -48.17 6.09 -8.57
N ARG A 297 -48.16 7.37 -8.84
CA ARG A 297 -47.56 7.97 -10.05
C ARG A 297 -46.01 7.95 -9.98
N ILE A 298 -45.43 8.03 -8.77
CA ILE A 298 -44.00 7.87 -8.56
C ILE A 298 -43.63 6.40 -8.78
N GLU A 299 -44.39 5.46 -8.29
CA GLU A 299 -44.11 4.03 -8.51
C GLU A 299 -44.07 3.66 -10.00
N SER A 300 -45.02 4.17 -10.79
CA SER A 300 -45.01 3.94 -12.24
C SER A 300 -43.76 4.48 -12.92
N LEU A 301 -43.35 5.73 -12.60
CA LEU A 301 -42.15 6.34 -13.14
C LEU A 301 -40.87 5.63 -12.65
N ALA A 302 -40.86 5.17 -11.41
CA ALA A 302 -39.72 4.45 -10.82
C ALA A 302 -39.52 3.09 -11.52
N LYS A 303 -40.60 2.39 -11.91
CA LYS A 303 -40.51 1.17 -12.73
C LYS A 303 -39.87 1.45 -14.09
N GLU A 304 -40.33 2.50 -14.78
CA GLU A 304 -39.74 2.90 -16.05
C GLU A 304 -38.24 3.32 -15.91
N VAL A 305 -37.87 4.02 -14.83
CA VAL A 305 -36.47 4.36 -14.52
C VAL A 305 -35.66 3.10 -14.26
N ALA A 306 -36.17 2.12 -13.56
CA ALA A 306 -35.51 0.84 -13.33
C ALA A 306 -35.31 0.05 -14.63
N GLU A 307 -36.32 0.02 -15.52
CA GLU A 307 -36.23 -0.59 -16.85
C GLU A 307 -35.13 0.03 -17.71
N GLU A 308 -34.99 1.36 -17.63
CA GLU A 308 -33.91 2.07 -18.32
C GLU A 308 -32.50 1.68 -17.83
N CYS A 309 -32.34 1.13 -16.63
CA CYS A 309 -31.06 0.57 -16.17
C CYS A 309 -30.69 -0.74 -16.87
N GLY A 310 -31.59 -1.35 -17.64
CA GLY A 310 -31.32 -2.56 -18.43
C GLY A 310 -30.88 -3.76 -17.61
N GLY A 311 -31.36 -3.87 -16.38
CA GLY A 311 -31.03 -4.96 -15.47
C GLY A 311 -29.61 -4.94 -14.92
N LEU A 312 -28.81 -3.89 -15.17
CA LEU A 312 -27.43 -3.83 -14.69
C LEU A 312 -27.38 -3.50 -13.20
N PRO A 313 -26.90 -4.42 -12.31
CA PRO A 313 -26.93 -4.22 -10.86
C PRO A 313 -26.28 -2.91 -10.40
N LEU A 314 -25.14 -2.54 -10.99
CA LEU A 314 -24.45 -1.30 -10.64
C LEU A 314 -25.29 -0.06 -10.98
N ALA A 315 -25.93 -0.05 -12.17
CA ALA A 315 -26.77 1.08 -12.59
C ALA A 315 -28.03 1.18 -11.70
N LEU A 316 -28.64 0.05 -11.39
CA LEU A 316 -29.80 -0.02 -10.50
C LEU A 316 -29.46 0.50 -9.09
N ALA A 317 -28.33 0.09 -8.54
CA ALA A 317 -27.91 0.51 -7.21
C ALA A 317 -27.56 2.01 -7.15
N THR A 318 -26.78 2.50 -8.12
CA THR A 318 -26.38 3.91 -8.18
C THR A 318 -27.56 4.84 -8.44
N LEU A 319 -28.39 4.50 -9.42
CA LEU A 319 -29.53 5.34 -9.76
C LEU A 319 -30.64 5.24 -8.69
N GLY A 320 -30.89 4.05 -8.14
CA GLY A 320 -31.81 3.89 -7.02
C GLY A 320 -31.44 4.79 -5.85
N ARG A 321 -30.15 4.81 -5.46
CA ARG A 321 -29.70 5.73 -4.40
C ARG A 321 -29.80 7.20 -4.78
N ALA A 322 -29.46 7.58 -6.01
CA ALA A 322 -29.63 8.96 -6.47
C ALA A 322 -31.10 9.42 -6.39
N MET A 323 -32.04 8.49 -6.57
CA MET A 323 -33.48 8.75 -6.52
C MET A 323 -34.09 8.61 -5.11
N SER A 324 -33.40 8.07 -4.13
CA SER A 324 -33.92 7.80 -2.78
C SER A 324 -34.37 9.04 -2.01
N THR A 325 -33.91 10.23 -2.40
CA THR A 325 -34.32 11.51 -1.78
C THR A 325 -35.36 12.27 -2.58
N LYS A 326 -35.78 11.77 -3.76
CA LYS A 326 -36.65 12.44 -4.70
C LYS A 326 -38.12 12.11 -4.37
N ARG A 327 -38.84 13.09 -3.85
CA ARG A 327 -40.22 12.90 -3.34
C ARG A 327 -41.32 13.43 -4.25
N THR A 328 -40.96 14.05 -5.38
CA THR A 328 -41.95 14.66 -6.27
C THR A 328 -42.00 13.93 -7.62
N ARG A 329 -43.22 13.79 -8.17
CA ARG A 329 -43.44 13.23 -9.51
C ARG A 329 -42.60 13.93 -10.58
N HIS A 330 -42.38 15.24 -10.47
CA HIS A 330 -41.67 16.01 -11.47
C HIS A 330 -40.18 15.63 -11.52
N GLU A 331 -39.53 15.37 -10.39
CA GLU A 331 -38.16 14.89 -10.32
C GLU A 331 -37.97 13.52 -11.00
N TRP A 332 -38.90 12.59 -10.77
CA TRP A 332 -38.91 11.27 -11.40
C TRP A 332 -39.17 11.35 -12.92
N ALA A 333 -40.14 12.17 -13.37
CA ALA A 333 -40.38 12.38 -14.79
C ALA A 333 -39.21 13.04 -15.50
N LEU A 334 -38.52 13.97 -14.83
CA LEU A 334 -37.31 14.61 -15.35
C LEU A 334 -36.18 13.61 -15.49
N ALA A 335 -35.92 12.76 -14.48
CA ALA A 335 -34.92 11.69 -14.51
C ALA A 335 -35.15 10.75 -15.69
N LEU A 336 -36.40 10.27 -15.85
CA LEU A 336 -36.80 9.41 -16.95
C LEU A 336 -36.56 10.07 -18.31
N SER A 337 -36.92 11.37 -18.44
CA SER A 337 -36.70 12.13 -19.66
C SER A 337 -35.20 12.20 -20.00
N TYR A 338 -34.35 12.42 -19.03
CA TYR A 338 -32.89 12.43 -19.26
C TYR A 338 -32.36 11.08 -19.71
N LEU A 339 -32.77 9.99 -19.05
CA LEU A 339 -32.38 8.64 -19.44
C LEU A 339 -32.81 8.31 -20.88
N LYS A 340 -34.06 8.62 -21.25
CA LYS A 340 -34.58 8.40 -22.61
C LYS A 340 -33.88 9.27 -23.66
N LYS A 341 -33.58 10.53 -23.39
CA LYS A 341 -32.87 11.44 -24.32
C LYS A 341 -31.42 11.05 -24.56
N SER A 342 -30.75 10.49 -23.58
CA SER A 342 -29.35 10.10 -23.69
C SER A 342 -29.11 8.91 -24.64
N ARG A 343 -30.13 8.18 -25.04
CA ARG A 343 -30.05 7.15 -26.12
C ARG A 343 -29.74 7.73 -27.49
N ILE A 344 -29.90 9.03 -27.71
CA ILE A 344 -29.83 9.69 -29.02
C ILE A 344 -28.39 10.07 -29.39
N HIS A 345 -27.47 10.15 -28.43
CA HIS A 345 -26.08 10.48 -28.72
C HIS A 345 -25.20 9.23 -28.72
N GLU A 346 -25.12 8.56 -29.84
CA GLU A 346 -24.09 7.57 -30.13
C GLU A 346 -22.73 8.27 -30.15
N ILE A 347 -21.92 8.06 -29.12
CA ILE A 347 -20.53 8.53 -29.10
C ILE A 347 -19.74 7.61 -30.07
N PRO A 348 -19.16 8.17 -31.16
CA PRO A 348 -18.34 7.36 -32.06
C PRO A 348 -17.20 6.69 -31.32
N ASN A 349 -16.98 5.38 -31.56
CA ASN A 349 -15.91 4.53 -31.04
C ASN A 349 -16.09 3.89 -29.65
N MET A 350 -17.25 3.95 -29.01
CA MET A 350 -17.47 3.35 -27.69
C MET A 350 -18.40 2.13 -27.69
N GLY A 351 -18.39 1.26 -28.62
CA GLY A 351 -19.11 -0.02 -28.63
C GLY A 351 -20.44 -0.08 -27.84
N ASN A 352 -20.89 -1.26 -27.44
CA ASN A 352 -22.15 -1.47 -26.67
C ASN A 352 -22.15 -0.87 -25.22
N THR A 353 -21.06 -0.26 -24.76
CA THR A 353 -20.94 0.30 -23.40
C THR A 353 -21.46 1.74 -23.28
N SER A 354 -21.72 2.45 -24.38
CA SER A 354 -22.22 3.83 -24.38
C SER A 354 -23.51 4.03 -23.57
N HIS A 355 -24.42 3.06 -23.64
CA HIS A 355 -25.68 3.09 -22.88
C HIS A 355 -25.50 3.03 -21.37
N ILE A 356 -24.45 2.38 -20.87
CA ILE A 356 -24.16 2.25 -19.44
C ILE A 356 -23.68 3.58 -18.88
N TYR A 357 -22.73 4.23 -19.56
CA TYR A 357 -22.20 5.52 -19.13
C TYR A 357 -23.27 6.60 -19.06
N THR A 358 -24.20 6.57 -19.98
CA THR A 358 -25.34 7.48 -19.99
C THR A 358 -26.23 7.31 -18.76
N ARG A 359 -26.47 6.06 -18.34
CA ARG A 359 -27.28 5.72 -17.16
C ARG A 359 -26.58 6.12 -15.86
N LEU A 360 -25.28 5.84 -15.77
CA LEU A 360 -24.47 6.22 -14.62
C LEU A 360 -24.23 7.73 -14.53
N LYS A 361 -24.14 8.39 -15.68
CA LYS A 361 -23.98 9.86 -15.78
C LYS A 361 -25.10 10.61 -15.08
N LEU A 362 -26.32 10.06 -15.04
CA LEU A 362 -27.43 10.69 -14.34
C LEU A 362 -27.13 10.84 -12.83
N SER A 363 -26.48 9.85 -12.20
CA SER A 363 -26.07 9.94 -10.79
C SER A 363 -25.06 11.07 -10.58
N TYR A 364 -24.15 11.28 -11.53
CA TYR A 364 -23.25 12.43 -11.54
C TYR A 364 -24.01 13.76 -11.77
N ASP A 365 -24.94 13.78 -12.68
CA ASP A 365 -25.73 14.98 -13.01
C ASP A 365 -26.58 15.43 -11.81
N TYR A 366 -27.05 14.50 -10.99
CA TYR A 366 -27.80 14.77 -9.75
C TYR A 366 -26.95 15.28 -8.60
N LEU A 367 -25.63 15.21 -8.66
CA LEU A 367 -24.79 15.94 -7.72
C LEU A 367 -25.13 17.43 -7.83
N GLN A 368 -25.65 18.01 -6.75
CA GLN A 368 -26.21 19.37 -6.79
C GLN A 368 -25.16 20.46 -6.95
N ASP A 369 -23.95 20.21 -6.40
CA ASP A 369 -22.87 21.18 -6.34
C ASP A 369 -21.82 20.92 -7.43
N LYS A 370 -21.46 22.00 -8.16
CA LYS A 370 -20.37 21.95 -9.15
C LYS A 370 -19.04 21.57 -8.54
N GLN A 371 -18.76 21.99 -7.32
CA GLN A 371 -17.57 21.66 -6.57
C GLN A 371 -17.48 20.16 -6.30
N ILE A 372 -18.57 19.55 -5.82
CA ILE A 372 -18.65 18.10 -5.58
C ILE A 372 -18.49 17.32 -6.88
N LYS A 373 -19.09 17.77 -7.98
CA LYS A 373 -18.91 17.20 -9.32
C LYS A 373 -17.42 17.19 -9.71
N TYR A 374 -16.73 18.29 -9.48
CA TYR A 374 -15.32 18.41 -9.81
C TYR A 374 -14.44 17.54 -8.90
N CYS A 375 -14.73 17.50 -7.60
CA CYS A 375 -14.08 16.59 -6.64
C CYS A 375 -14.23 15.13 -7.05
N PHE A 376 -15.43 14.72 -7.49
CA PHE A 376 -15.65 13.38 -8.01
C PHE A 376 -14.79 13.09 -9.25
N LEU A 377 -14.80 13.99 -10.25
CA LEU A 377 -13.98 13.81 -11.46
C LEU A 377 -12.49 13.67 -11.11
N CYS A 378 -12.01 14.40 -10.09
CA CYS A 378 -10.62 14.29 -9.65
C CYS A 378 -10.25 12.88 -9.15
N CYS A 379 -11.22 12.09 -8.65
CA CYS A 379 -10.93 10.71 -8.26
C CYS A 379 -10.49 9.83 -9.44
N SER A 380 -10.86 10.18 -10.67
CA SER A 380 -10.43 9.47 -11.88
C SER A 380 -8.98 9.72 -12.29
N LEU A 381 -8.30 10.69 -11.68
CA LEU A 381 -6.88 10.98 -11.93
C LEU A 381 -5.96 9.86 -11.45
N TRP A 382 -6.41 9.02 -10.50
CA TRP A 382 -5.69 7.84 -10.00
C TRP A 382 -5.84 6.64 -10.94
N PRO A 383 -4.94 5.64 -10.84
CA PRO A 383 -5.03 4.42 -11.62
C PRO A 383 -6.34 3.66 -11.40
N GLU A 384 -6.70 2.81 -12.35
CA GLU A 384 -7.82 1.88 -12.24
C GLU A 384 -7.61 0.92 -11.06
N GLY A 385 -8.67 0.65 -10.29
CA GLY A 385 -8.63 -0.23 -9.13
C GLY A 385 -7.79 0.27 -7.94
N TYR A 386 -7.26 1.49 -8.00
CA TYR A 386 -6.39 2.06 -6.97
C TYR A 386 -7.18 2.43 -5.70
N SER A 387 -6.68 2.02 -4.54
CA SER A 387 -7.18 2.49 -3.24
C SER A 387 -6.56 3.85 -2.90
N ILE A 388 -7.36 4.89 -2.96
CA ILE A 388 -6.94 6.27 -2.74
C ILE A 388 -7.04 6.60 -1.25
N TRP A 389 -5.96 7.05 -0.65
CA TRP A 389 -5.99 7.57 0.72
C TRP A 389 -6.88 8.80 0.80
N LYS A 390 -7.85 8.81 1.74
CA LYS A 390 -8.77 9.94 1.92
C LYS A 390 -8.03 11.25 2.13
N VAL A 391 -6.95 11.22 2.92
CA VAL A 391 -6.08 12.38 3.16
C VAL A 391 -5.43 12.86 1.87
N ALA A 392 -4.85 11.96 1.05
CA ALA A 392 -4.22 12.33 -0.21
C ALA A 392 -5.20 12.92 -1.23
N LEU A 393 -6.44 12.42 -1.23
CA LEU A 393 -7.52 12.93 -2.07
C LEU A 393 -7.96 14.34 -1.62
N ILE A 394 -8.11 14.56 -0.33
CA ILE A 394 -8.46 15.86 0.24
C ILE A 394 -7.34 16.87 -0.01
N ASP A 395 -6.07 16.47 0.19
CA ASP A 395 -4.90 17.30 -0.13
C ASP A 395 -4.83 17.68 -1.61
N CYS A 396 -5.27 16.77 -2.49
CA CYS A 396 -5.37 17.06 -3.92
C CYS A 396 -6.46 18.12 -4.19
N TRP A 397 -7.63 17.97 -3.58
CA TRP A 397 -8.73 18.94 -3.71
C TRP A 397 -8.37 20.32 -3.14
N MET A 398 -7.68 20.36 -1.99
CA MET A 398 -7.15 21.61 -1.43
C MET A 398 -6.12 22.27 -2.34
N GLY A 399 -5.15 21.48 -2.80
CA GLY A 399 -4.10 21.96 -3.70
C GLY A 399 -4.62 22.47 -5.05
N MET A 400 -5.77 21.96 -5.51
CA MET A 400 -6.48 22.45 -6.69
C MET A 400 -7.41 23.63 -6.38
N GLY A 401 -7.56 24.05 -5.12
CA GLY A 401 -8.50 25.10 -4.72
C GLY A 401 -9.96 24.71 -4.83
N LEU A 402 -10.27 23.39 -4.77
CA LEU A 402 -11.64 22.88 -4.84
C LEU A 402 -12.37 22.96 -3.49
N ILE A 403 -11.64 23.05 -2.40
CA ILE A 403 -12.19 23.20 -1.04
C ILE A 403 -11.74 24.55 -0.51
N GLU A 404 -12.70 25.42 -0.24
CA GLU A 404 -12.45 26.67 0.46
C GLU A 404 -12.53 26.44 1.98
N TYR A 405 -11.57 26.95 2.72
CA TYR A 405 -11.45 26.73 4.16
C TYR A 405 -10.73 27.89 4.86
N ASP A 406 -11.12 28.18 6.10
CA ASP A 406 -10.43 29.11 6.96
C ASP A 406 -9.38 28.39 7.83
N THR A 407 -9.70 27.21 8.31
CA THR A 407 -8.79 26.34 9.04
C THR A 407 -8.56 25.03 8.30
N ILE A 408 -7.42 24.40 8.57
CA ILE A 408 -7.07 23.14 7.93
C ILE A 408 -8.03 22.01 8.35
N GLU A 409 -8.54 22.04 9.56
CA GLU A 409 -9.51 21.09 10.08
C GLU A 409 -10.82 21.17 9.29
N GLU A 410 -11.31 22.37 9.08
CA GLU A 410 -12.49 22.61 8.25
C GLU A 410 -12.32 22.02 6.84
N ALA A 411 -11.13 22.15 6.26
CA ALA A 411 -10.82 21.55 4.96
C ALA A 411 -10.99 20.02 4.97
N TYR A 412 -10.48 19.35 6.01
CA TYR A 412 -10.61 17.89 6.13
C TYR A 412 -12.03 17.47 6.45
N ASP A 413 -12.73 18.18 7.32
CA ASP A 413 -14.13 17.90 7.65
C ASP A 413 -15.03 18.04 6.40
N LYS A 414 -14.86 19.11 5.63
CA LYS A 414 -15.51 19.28 4.32
C LYS A 414 -15.14 18.16 3.35
N GLY A 415 -13.85 17.82 3.25
CA GLY A 415 -13.35 16.74 2.40
C GLY A 415 -13.95 15.38 2.77
N HIS A 416 -13.98 15.04 4.04
CA HIS A 416 -14.62 13.81 4.52
C HIS A 416 -16.13 13.81 4.24
N SER A 417 -16.82 14.94 4.43
CA SER A 417 -18.25 15.08 4.09
C SER A 417 -18.49 14.85 2.60
N ILE A 418 -17.65 15.39 1.71
CA ILE A 418 -17.74 15.15 0.27
C ILE A 418 -17.51 13.67 -0.04
N ILE A 419 -16.51 13.02 0.57
CA ILE A 419 -16.24 11.59 0.39
C ILE A 419 -17.46 10.74 0.80
N GLU A 420 -18.01 10.99 1.98
CA GLU A 420 -19.19 10.23 2.44
C GLU A 420 -20.42 10.51 1.56
N TYR A 421 -20.60 11.73 1.09
CA TYR A 421 -21.65 12.05 0.14
C TYR A 421 -21.51 11.27 -1.17
N LEU A 422 -20.27 11.19 -1.73
CA LEU A 422 -19.99 10.44 -2.96
C LEU A 422 -20.13 8.92 -2.73
N LYS A 423 -19.78 8.40 -1.55
CA LYS A 423 -20.03 7.01 -1.18
C LYS A 423 -21.52 6.71 -1.09
N ASN A 424 -22.28 7.61 -0.48
CA ASN A 424 -23.74 7.49 -0.39
C ASN A 424 -24.42 7.55 -1.77
N ALA A 425 -23.83 8.28 -2.73
CA ALA A 425 -24.27 8.30 -4.12
C ALA A 425 -23.81 7.05 -4.92
N CYS A 426 -23.11 6.10 -4.31
CA CYS A 426 -22.47 4.95 -4.96
C CYS A 426 -21.49 5.32 -6.09
N LEU A 427 -20.92 6.52 -6.04
CA LEU A 427 -19.88 6.99 -6.96
C LEU A 427 -18.47 6.68 -6.44
N LEU A 428 -18.33 6.43 -5.12
CA LEU A 428 -17.14 5.90 -4.48
C LEU A 428 -17.49 4.69 -3.62
N GLU A 429 -16.52 3.81 -3.46
CA GLU A 429 -16.57 2.63 -2.60
C GLU A 429 -15.53 2.76 -1.47
N ALA A 430 -15.68 1.96 -0.41
CA ALA A 430 -14.63 1.79 0.57
C ALA A 430 -13.41 1.11 -0.07
N GLY A 431 -12.21 1.57 0.27
CA GLY A 431 -10.97 0.91 -0.10
C GLY A 431 -10.67 -0.32 0.77
N TYR A 432 -9.44 -0.81 0.72
CA TYR A 432 -9.02 -1.95 1.57
C TYR A 432 -9.07 -1.62 3.06
N LEU A 433 -8.68 -0.40 3.42
CA LEU A 433 -8.79 0.15 4.76
C LEU A 433 -10.02 1.08 4.77
N GLU A 434 -11.19 0.53 5.05
CA GLU A 434 -12.49 1.21 4.94
C GLU A 434 -12.53 2.62 5.56
N ASP A 435 -11.87 2.76 6.71
CA ASP A 435 -11.84 4.04 7.43
C ASP A 435 -10.91 5.08 6.79
N ARG A 436 -9.90 4.64 6.03
CA ARG A 436 -8.79 5.50 5.56
C ARG A 436 -8.72 5.65 4.05
N GLU A 437 -9.31 4.72 3.31
CA GLU A 437 -9.21 4.65 1.86
C GLU A 437 -10.56 4.66 1.18
N VAL A 438 -10.58 5.12 -0.06
CA VAL A 438 -11.71 5.04 -0.98
C VAL A 438 -11.26 4.53 -2.33
N ARG A 439 -12.19 3.97 -3.07
CA ARG A 439 -11.96 3.48 -4.43
C ARG A 439 -13.10 3.94 -5.34
N ILE A 440 -12.77 4.19 -6.59
CA ILE A 440 -13.76 4.40 -7.64
C ILE A 440 -13.92 3.09 -8.42
N HIS A 441 -15.16 2.65 -8.66
CA HIS A 441 -15.42 1.47 -9.49
C HIS A 441 -15.05 1.76 -10.95
N ASP A 442 -14.46 0.78 -11.65
CA ASP A 442 -13.88 0.96 -12.99
C ASP A 442 -14.82 1.61 -13.99
N ILE A 443 -16.08 1.16 -14.07
CA ILE A 443 -17.08 1.75 -14.97
C ILE A 443 -17.44 3.19 -14.60
N ILE A 444 -17.48 3.48 -13.30
CA ILE A 444 -17.73 4.84 -12.81
C ILE A 444 -16.53 5.73 -13.12
N ARG A 445 -15.31 5.16 -13.03
CA ARG A 445 -14.08 5.83 -13.46
C ARG A 445 -14.08 6.11 -14.95
N ASP A 446 -14.45 5.13 -15.78
CA ASP A 446 -14.57 5.29 -17.23
C ASP A 446 -15.59 6.38 -17.61
N MET A 447 -16.72 6.41 -16.92
CA MET A 447 -17.70 7.48 -17.05
C MET A 447 -17.10 8.85 -16.69
N ALA A 448 -16.39 8.94 -15.56
CA ALA A 448 -15.74 10.18 -15.14
C ALA A 448 -14.67 10.63 -16.15
N LEU A 449 -13.88 9.70 -16.71
CA LEU A 449 -12.91 9.97 -17.77
C LEU A 449 -13.59 10.42 -19.06
N SER A 450 -14.71 9.82 -19.44
CA SER A 450 -15.50 10.25 -20.61
C SER A 450 -16.03 11.67 -20.44
N ILE A 451 -16.50 12.03 -19.24
CA ILE A 451 -16.97 13.40 -18.96
C ILE A 451 -15.80 14.40 -19.01
N SER A 452 -14.65 14.03 -18.45
CA SER A 452 -13.48 14.91 -18.33
C SER A 452 -12.63 14.99 -19.60
N SER A 453 -12.79 14.09 -20.57
CA SER A 453 -12.00 14.05 -21.81
C SER A 453 -12.30 15.19 -22.79
N GLY A 454 -13.27 16.05 -22.51
CA GLY A 454 -13.67 17.16 -23.39
C GLY A 454 -14.66 16.76 -24.49
N CYS A 455 -15.06 15.49 -24.57
CA CYS A 455 -16.06 15.02 -25.55
C CYS A 455 -17.45 15.63 -25.27
N VAL A 456 -17.76 15.88 -23.98
CA VAL A 456 -19.04 16.43 -23.53
C VAL A 456 -18.93 17.95 -23.26
N ASP A 457 -17.82 18.38 -22.68
CA ASP A 457 -17.51 19.76 -22.36
C ASP A 457 -16.06 20.07 -22.77
N GLN A 458 -15.90 20.81 -23.86
CA GLN A 458 -14.58 21.21 -24.39
C GLN A 458 -13.73 21.99 -23.39
N SER A 459 -14.34 22.52 -22.31
CA SER A 459 -13.62 23.22 -21.25
C SER A 459 -12.84 22.24 -20.34
N MET A 460 -13.13 20.93 -20.38
CA MET A 460 -12.51 19.96 -19.49
C MET A 460 -11.16 19.45 -20.03
N ASN A 461 -11.11 18.77 -21.11
CA ASN A 461 -9.94 18.19 -21.80
C ASN A 461 -8.82 17.66 -20.89
N TRP A 462 -9.12 16.57 -20.15
CA TRP A 462 -8.16 15.88 -19.29
C TRP A 462 -7.55 14.69 -20.00
N ILE A 463 -6.25 14.47 -19.79
CA ILE A 463 -5.53 13.28 -20.24
C ILE A 463 -5.10 12.49 -19.01
N VAL A 464 -5.71 11.33 -18.83
CA VAL A 464 -5.41 10.46 -17.69
C VAL A 464 -4.90 9.12 -18.20
N GLN A 465 -3.61 8.92 -18.04
CA GLN A 465 -2.89 7.70 -18.40
C GLN A 465 -2.16 7.15 -17.17
N ALA A 466 -2.85 7.14 -16.04
CA ALA A 466 -2.31 6.70 -14.75
C ALA A 466 -2.30 5.17 -14.66
N GLY A 467 -1.15 4.59 -14.34
CA GLY A 467 -1.01 3.15 -14.10
C GLY A 467 -1.11 2.25 -15.33
N VAL A 468 -1.01 2.79 -16.54
CA VAL A 468 -1.15 2.02 -17.79
C VAL A 468 0.17 1.44 -18.31
N GLY A 469 1.26 1.58 -17.57
CA GLY A 469 2.54 0.94 -17.89
C GLY A 469 3.38 1.69 -18.93
N ILE A 470 3.25 3.00 -19.07
CA ILE A 470 4.01 3.81 -20.03
C ILE A 470 5.48 3.84 -19.63
N HIS A 471 6.38 3.47 -20.56
CA HIS A 471 7.84 3.61 -20.43
C HIS A 471 8.35 4.87 -21.11
N LYS A 472 7.78 5.22 -22.27
CA LYS A 472 8.16 6.37 -23.07
C LYS A 472 6.91 7.07 -23.62
N ILE A 473 6.92 8.39 -23.59
CA ILE A 473 5.83 9.20 -24.12
C ILE A 473 5.93 9.29 -25.64
N ASP A 474 4.87 8.88 -26.34
CA ASP A 474 4.80 8.91 -27.81
C ASP A 474 4.63 10.35 -28.31
N SER A 475 5.19 10.66 -29.47
CA SER A 475 5.01 11.93 -30.16
C SER A 475 3.55 12.29 -30.42
N ARG A 476 2.69 11.29 -30.68
CA ARG A 476 1.23 11.46 -30.85
C ARG A 476 0.53 11.93 -29.58
N ASP A 477 1.01 11.50 -28.42
CA ASP A 477 0.47 11.93 -27.13
C ASP A 477 0.89 13.35 -26.79
N ILE A 478 2.12 13.73 -27.15
CA ILE A 478 2.62 15.12 -27.01
C ILE A 478 1.71 16.09 -27.77
N GLU A 479 1.19 15.74 -28.91
CA GLU A 479 0.30 16.60 -29.69
C GLU A 479 -1.04 16.82 -29.00
N LYS A 480 -1.59 15.78 -28.35
CA LYS A 480 -2.79 15.90 -27.50
C LYS A 480 -2.58 16.78 -26.27
N TRP A 481 -1.36 16.80 -25.73
CA TRP A 481 -1.04 17.60 -24.54
C TRP A 481 -1.18 19.11 -24.77
N ARG A 482 -1.05 19.58 -26.02
CA ARG A 482 -1.16 21.01 -26.37
C ARG A 482 -2.47 21.66 -25.92
N SER A 483 -3.55 20.92 -25.99
CA SER A 483 -4.89 21.39 -25.62
C SER A 483 -5.34 20.92 -24.23
N ALA A 484 -4.56 20.04 -23.57
CA ALA A 484 -4.91 19.47 -22.29
C ALA A 484 -4.91 20.51 -21.17
N ARG A 485 -5.89 20.42 -20.27
CA ARG A 485 -5.94 21.20 -19.03
C ARG A 485 -5.41 20.45 -17.83
N LYS A 486 -5.57 19.12 -17.80
CA LYS A 486 -5.02 18.28 -16.75
C LYS A 486 -4.36 17.06 -17.37
N ILE A 487 -3.19 16.70 -16.86
CA ILE A 487 -2.46 15.50 -17.26
C ILE A 487 -2.08 14.72 -16.01
N SER A 488 -2.52 13.46 -15.93
CA SER A 488 -2.09 12.52 -14.93
C SER A 488 -1.36 11.34 -15.58
N LEU A 489 -0.09 11.20 -15.26
CA LEU A 489 0.79 10.11 -15.68
C LEU A 489 1.35 9.34 -14.48
N MET A 490 0.67 9.42 -13.34
CA MET A 490 1.13 8.77 -12.11
C MET A 490 1.21 7.25 -12.25
N CYS A 491 2.08 6.62 -11.45
CA CYS A 491 2.21 5.16 -11.36
C CYS A 491 2.59 4.48 -12.70
N ASN A 492 3.47 5.10 -13.48
CA ASN A 492 4.01 4.52 -14.72
C ASN A 492 5.50 4.17 -14.59
N TYR A 493 6.13 3.79 -15.69
CA TYR A 493 7.55 3.44 -15.78
C TYR A 493 8.32 4.46 -16.63
N ILE A 494 7.87 5.71 -16.66
CA ILE A 494 8.47 6.77 -17.46
C ILE A 494 9.89 7.01 -16.95
N SER A 495 10.87 6.91 -17.86
CA SER A 495 12.29 7.18 -17.57
C SER A 495 12.74 8.54 -18.10
N GLU A 496 12.10 9.05 -19.14
CA GLU A 496 12.44 10.29 -19.82
C GLU A 496 11.19 11.11 -20.16
N LEU A 497 11.29 12.42 -20.00
CA LEU A 497 10.27 13.36 -20.45
C LEU A 497 10.74 14.06 -21.75
N PRO A 498 9.83 14.40 -22.65
CA PRO A 498 10.17 15.11 -23.88
C PRO A 498 10.68 16.52 -23.59
N HIS A 499 11.70 16.95 -24.32
CA HIS A 499 12.39 18.23 -24.12
C HIS A 499 11.55 19.48 -24.51
N ALA A 500 10.57 19.33 -25.38
CA ALA A 500 9.73 20.45 -25.84
C ALA A 500 8.26 20.02 -25.92
N ILE A 501 7.46 20.54 -25.02
CA ILE A 501 6.01 20.34 -25.01
C ILE A 501 5.33 21.70 -24.88
N SER A 502 4.57 22.10 -25.90
CA SER A 502 3.79 23.34 -25.83
C SER A 502 2.45 23.08 -25.14
N CYS A 503 2.38 23.24 -23.82
CA CYS A 503 1.18 22.99 -23.01
C CYS A 503 0.70 24.25 -22.28
N TYR A 504 0.43 25.32 -23.02
CA TYR A 504 0.11 26.64 -22.43
C TYR A 504 -1.19 26.68 -21.61
N ASN A 505 -2.10 25.72 -21.81
CA ASN A 505 -3.38 25.63 -21.08
C ASN A 505 -3.36 24.66 -19.90
N LEU A 506 -2.25 23.98 -19.66
CA LEU A 506 -2.14 22.95 -18.64
C LEU A 506 -2.17 23.57 -17.24
N GLN A 507 -3.14 23.15 -16.42
CA GLN A 507 -3.33 23.60 -15.05
C GLN A 507 -2.87 22.57 -14.01
N TYR A 508 -2.92 21.28 -14.35
CA TYR A 508 -2.57 20.18 -13.45
C TYR A 508 -1.65 19.19 -14.14
N LEU A 509 -0.53 18.90 -13.49
CA LEU A 509 0.39 17.86 -13.92
C LEU A 509 0.76 16.98 -12.73
N SER A 510 0.53 15.67 -12.84
CA SER A 510 1.04 14.69 -11.89
C SER A 510 1.89 13.64 -12.59
N LEU A 511 3.13 13.50 -12.11
CA LEU A 511 4.11 12.49 -12.49
C LEU A 511 4.41 11.55 -11.31
N GLN A 512 3.62 11.59 -10.26
CA GLN A 512 3.80 10.86 -9.02
C GLN A 512 4.08 9.36 -9.27
N GLN A 513 5.04 8.78 -8.50
CA GLN A 513 5.38 7.34 -8.56
C GLN A 513 5.90 6.86 -9.92
N ASN A 514 6.66 7.69 -10.63
CA ASN A 514 7.47 7.27 -11.77
C ASN A 514 8.91 7.01 -11.30
N PHE A 515 9.16 5.82 -10.79
CA PHE A 515 10.42 5.46 -10.11
C PHE A 515 11.66 5.38 -11.01
N TRP A 516 11.49 5.50 -12.32
CA TRP A 516 12.59 5.49 -13.31
C TRP A 516 12.92 6.89 -13.83
N LEU A 517 12.14 7.92 -13.44
CA LEU A 517 12.32 9.30 -13.89
C LEU A 517 13.34 10.01 -13.00
N ASN A 518 14.59 10.06 -13.44
CA ASN A 518 15.70 10.63 -12.65
C ASN A 518 15.94 12.11 -12.92
N VAL A 519 15.51 12.64 -14.07
CA VAL A 519 15.77 14.01 -14.50
C VAL A 519 14.52 14.62 -15.11
N ILE A 520 14.24 15.87 -14.75
CA ILE A 520 13.22 16.69 -15.39
C ILE A 520 13.92 17.72 -16.27
N PRO A 521 13.63 17.73 -17.59
CA PRO A 521 14.25 18.71 -18.50
C PRO A 521 13.89 20.15 -18.09
N PRO A 522 14.85 21.08 -17.98
CA PRO A 522 14.57 22.50 -17.67
C PRO A 522 13.61 23.17 -18.65
N SER A 523 13.67 22.77 -19.92
CA SER A 523 12.77 23.27 -20.97
C SER A 523 11.30 22.98 -20.72
N LEU A 524 10.96 21.92 -19.97
CA LEU A 524 9.59 21.57 -19.61
C LEU A 524 8.92 22.70 -18.83
N PHE A 525 9.59 23.26 -17.84
CA PHE A 525 9.01 24.31 -17.00
C PHE A 525 8.68 25.58 -17.77
N LYS A 526 9.46 25.92 -18.80
CA LYS A 526 9.19 27.08 -19.67
C LYS A 526 7.90 26.95 -20.48
N CYS A 527 7.47 25.71 -20.71
CA CYS A 527 6.27 25.37 -21.48
C CYS A 527 5.01 25.22 -20.62
N LEU A 528 5.13 25.27 -19.29
CA LEU A 528 4.08 24.99 -18.31
C LEU A 528 3.59 26.27 -17.58
N SER A 529 3.55 27.42 -18.26
CA SER A 529 3.29 28.74 -17.64
C SER A 529 1.94 28.89 -16.92
N SER A 530 0.94 28.09 -17.27
CA SER A 530 -0.40 28.10 -16.66
C SER A 530 -0.62 27.05 -15.57
N VAL A 531 0.40 26.25 -15.25
CA VAL A 531 0.27 25.18 -14.25
C VAL A 531 0.06 25.77 -12.87
N THR A 532 -1.04 25.33 -12.23
CA THR A 532 -1.40 25.69 -10.85
C THR A 532 -1.11 24.58 -9.86
N TYR A 533 -1.06 23.33 -10.32
CA TYR A 533 -0.81 22.14 -9.50
C TYR A 533 0.25 21.25 -10.16
N LEU A 534 1.35 21.00 -9.44
CA LEU A 534 2.44 20.15 -9.89
C LEU A 534 2.78 19.11 -8.82
N ASP A 535 2.68 17.82 -9.17
CA ASP A 535 3.02 16.71 -8.27
C ASP A 535 4.15 15.86 -8.86
N LEU A 536 5.31 15.97 -8.24
CA LEU A 536 6.54 15.24 -8.53
C LEU A 536 6.92 14.29 -7.38
N SER A 537 5.95 13.91 -6.56
CA SER A 537 6.18 13.05 -5.39
C SER A 537 6.62 11.64 -5.80
N TRP A 538 7.49 11.03 -5.01
CA TRP A 538 7.96 9.66 -5.22
C TRP A 538 8.70 9.46 -6.56
N ILE A 539 9.41 10.49 -7.02
CA ILE A 539 10.28 10.44 -8.20
C ILE A 539 11.73 10.58 -7.71
N PRO A 540 12.69 9.76 -8.18
CA PRO A 540 14.07 9.77 -7.69
C PRO A 540 14.92 10.89 -8.32
N ILE A 541 14.36 12.09 -8.49
CA ILE A 541 15.10 13.27 -8.96
C ILE A 541 16.04 13.78 -7.87
N LYS A 542 17.30 14.07 -8.23
CA LYS A 542 18.35 14.55 -7.32
C LYS A 542 18.43 16.07 -7.24
N GLU A 543 17.91 16.76 -8.25
CA GLU A 543 17.89 18.21 -8.35
C GLU A 543 16.63 18.71 -9.06
N LEU A 544 16.26 19.93 -8.77
CA LEU A 544 15.17 20.64 -9.42
C LEU A 544 15.76 21.87 -10.14
N PRO A 545 15.56 22.01 -11.46
CA PRO A 545 16.11 23.14 -12.23
C PRO A 545 15.59 24.51 -11.78
N GLU A 546 16.41 25.55 -11.91
CA GLU A 546 16.02 26.94 -11.60
C GLU A 546 14.84 27.44 -12.48
N GLU A 547 14.63 26.83 -13.63
CA GLU A 547 13.48 27.12 -14.50
C GLU A 547 12.12 26.84 -13.86
N ILE A 548 12.06 26.16 -12.71
CA ILE A 548 10.84 26.01 -11.91
C ILE A 548 10.23 27.38 -11.55
N GLY A 549 11.06 28.42 -11.39
CA GLY A 549 10.61 29.78 -11.14
C GLY A 549 9.74 30.40 -12.23
N ALA A 550 9.75 29.83 -13.45
CA ALA A 550 8.85 30.28 -14.53
C ALA A 550 7.37 29.93 -14.27
N LEU A 551 7.08 29.05 -13.31
CA LEU A 551 5.71 28.62 -12.97
C LEU A 551 5.01 29.62 -12.03
N VAL A 552 4.93 30.88 -12.42
CA VAL A 552 4.39 31.99 -11.57
C VAL A 552 2.92 31.80 -11.14
N GLU A 553 2.18 30.95 -11.84
CA GLU A 553 0.79 30.64 -11.51
C GLU A 553 0.65 29.45 -10.53
N LEU A 554 1.76 28.81 -10.15
CA LEU A 554 1.75 27.60 -9.32
C LEU A 554 1.19 27.89 -7.92
N GLN A 555 0.17 27.12 -7.52
CA GLN A 555 -0.46 27.18 -6.21
C GLN A 555 -0.15 25.96 -5.34
N CYS A 556 0.12 24.81 -5.95
CA CYS A 556 0.46 23.57 -5.24
C CYS A 556 1.69 22.93 -5.86
N LEU A 557 2.71 22.68 -5.02
CA LEU A 557 3.92 21.95 -5.38
C LEU A 557 4.14 20.80 -4.39
N LYS A 558 4.18 19.58 -4.92
CA LYS A 558 4.50 18.38 -4.13
C LYS A 558 5.82 17.77 -4.61
N LEU A 559 6.78 17.67 -3.71
CA LEU A 559 8.13 17.11 -3.91
C LEU A 559 8.46 16.02 -2.88
N ASN A 560 7.46 15.59 -2.10
CA ASN A 560 7.69 14.63 -1.02
C ASN A 560 8.26 13.31 -1.54
N GLN A 561 9.15 12.70 -0.77
CA GLN A 561 9.82 11.44 -1.14
C GLN A 561 10.67 11.54 -2.43
N THR A 562 11.30 12.68 -2.69
CA THR A 562 12.31 12.84 -3.76
C THR A 562 13.73 12.78 -3.19
N LEU A 563 14.74 12.69 -4.08
CA LEU A 563 16.15 12.65 -3.70
C LEU A 563 16.84 14.02 -3.76
N ILE A 564 16.08 15.10 -3.85
CA ILE A 564 16.59 16.46 -3.96
C ILE A 564 17.41 16.82 -2.72
N LYS A 565 18.65 17.30 -2.95
CA LYS A 565 19.56 17.72 -1.87
C LYS A 565 19.41 19.21 -1.52
N SER A 566 19.11 20.04 -2.51
CA SER A 566 18.95 21.49 -2.32
C SER A 566 17.79 22.01 -3.17
N LEU A 567 16.97 22.88 -2.59
CA LEU A 567 15.97 23.59 -3.37
C LEU A 567 16.63 24.70 -4.20
N PRO A 568 16.16 24.97 -5.42
CA PRO A 568 16.61 26.12 -6.22
C PRO A 568 16.07 27.43 -5.63
N VAL A 569 16.84 28.51 -5.76
CA VAL A 569 16.45 29.86 -5.29
C VAL A 569 15.18 30.34 -6.00
N ALA A 570 14.98 29.92 -7.25
CA ALA A 570 13.83 30.28 -8.05
C ALA A 570 12.47 29.84 -7.48
N ILE A 571 12.42 28.90 -6.54
CA ILE A 571 11.16 28.57 -5.83
C ILE A 571 10.59 29.82 -5.14
N GLY A 572 11.45 30.73 -4.64
CA GLY A 572 11.02 32.00 -4.06
C GLY A 572 10.28 32.95 -5.02
N GLN A 573 10.29 32.68 -6.33
CA GLN A 573 9.52 33.42 -7.32
C GLN A 573 8.06 32.97 -7.43
N LEU A 574 7.71 31.83 -6.82
CA LEU A 574 6.36 31.24 -6.86
C LEU A 574 5.42 31.93 -5.87
N THR A 575 5.21 33.22 -6.00
CA THR A 575 4.48 34.04 -5.02
C THR A 575 3.00 33.69 -4.86
N LYS A 576 2.42 32.89 -5.77
CA LYS A 576 1.05 32.37 -5.67
C LYS A 576 0.96 31.01 -4.97
N LEU A 577 2.09 30.43 -4.56
CA LEU A 577 2.13 29.11 -3.93
C LEU A 577 1.41 29.13 -2.59
N LYS A 578 0.42 28.24 -2.43
CA LYS A 578 -0.39 28.03 -1.22
C LYS A 578 -0.03 26.75 -0.48
N TYR A 579 0.39 25.73 -1.22
CA TYR A 579 0.67 24.40 -0.70
C TYR A 579 2.05 23.94 -1.16
N LEU A 580 2.97 23.73 -0.21
CA LEU A 580 4.31 23.21 -0.47
C LEU A 580 4.54 21.97 0.39
N ASN A 581 4.66 20.80 -0.25
CA ASN A 581 4.95 19.55 0.42
C ASN A 581 6.38 19.09 0.12
N LEU A 582 7.20 19.11 1.16
CA LEU A 582 8.60 18.66 1.18
C LEU A 582 8.78 17.55 2.23
N SER A 583 7.70 16.81 2.58
CA SER A 583 7.77 15.79 3.62
C SER A 583 8.59 14.57 3.17
N TYR A 584 9.25 13.94 4.14
CA TYR A 584 10.07 12.74 3.92
C TYR A 584 11.16 12.91 2.84
N MET A 585 11.76 14.10 2.75
CA MET A 585 12.91 14.35 1.89
C MET A 585 14.20 14.07 2.67
N ASP A 586 14.61 12.83 2.74
CA ASP A 586 15.74 12.38 3.58
C ASP A 586 17.09 12.93 3.13
N PHE A 587 17.20 13.36 1.89
CA PHE A 587 18.42 13.92 1.30
C PHE A 587 18.43 15.44 1.26
N LEU A 588 17.33 16.11 1.67
CA LEU A 588 17.25 17.58 1.66
C LEU A 588 18.19 18.15 2.72
N GLU A 589 19.25 18.79 2.28
CA GLU A 589 20.29 19.38 3.11
C GLU A 589 20.18 20.91 3.15
N LYS A 590 19.70 21.53 2.05
CA LYS A 590 19.69 22.98 1.91
C LYS A 590 18.37 23.52 1.37
N ILE A 591 17.81 24.50 2.08
CA ILE A 591 16.79 25.44 1.59
C ILE A 591 17.43 26.82 1.60
N PRO A 592 17.57 27.51 0.46
CA PRO A 592 18.22 28.81 0.42
C PRO A 592 17.47 29.87 1.23
N TYR A 593 18.21 30.80 1.81
CA TYR A 593 17.68 31.94 2.57
C TYR A 593 16.70 32.75 1.71
N GLY A 594 15.60 33.23 2.32
CA GLY A 594 14.62 34.07 1.66
C GLY A 594 13.65 33.30 0.74
N VAL A 595 13.85 32.00 0.46
CA VAL A 595 12.92 31.24 -0.38
C VAL A 595 11.54 31.16 0.30
N ILE A 596 11.48 30.72 1.54
CA ILE A 596 10.21 30.54 2.25
C ILE A 596 9.51 31.86 2.54
N PRO A 597 10.18 32.94 3.02
CA PRO A 597 9.55 34.24 3.22
C PRO A 597 8.94 34.87 1.97
N ASN A 598 9.51 34.62 0.80
CA ASN A 598 8.99 35.12 -0.47
C ASN A 598 7.66 34.46 -0.88
N LEU A 599 7.34 33.29 -0.32
CA LEU A 599 6.08 32.59 -0.57
C LEU A 599 4.93 33.16 0.26
N SER A 600 4.63 34.44 0.06
CA SER A 600 3.72 35.24 0.89
C SER A 600 2.28 34.73 1.00
N LYS A 601 1.84 33.81 0.12
CA LYS A 601 0.50 33.20 0.12
C LYS A 601 0.50 31.77 0.63
N LEU A 602 1.62 31.31 1.21
CA LEU A 602 1.76 29.91 1.66
C LEU A 602 0.83 29.62 2.84
N GLN A 603 -0.09 28.68 2.65
CA GLN A 603 -1.05 28.22 3.66
C GLN A 603 -0.66 26.89 4.29
N VAL A 604 -0.03 26.00 3.53
CA VAL A 604 0.42 24.69 4.03
C VAL A 604 1.89 24.52 3.67
N LEU A 605 2.71 24.32 4.69
CA LEU A 605 4.11 23.93 4.56
C LEU A 605 4.34 22.61 5.29
N ASP A 606 4.75 21.59 4.55
CA ASP A 606 5.03 20.29 5.12
C ASP A 606 6.51 19.89 4.91
N LEU A 607 7.28 19.93 5.99
CA LEU A 607 8.67 19.49 6.11
C LEU A 607 8.78 18.28 7.06
N TYR A 608 7.64 17.62 7.35
CA TYR A 608 7.61 16.51 8.29
C TYR A 608 8.39 15.31 7.76
N GLY A 609 9.18 14.69 8.62
CA GLY A 609 10.02 13.55 8.25
C GLY A 609 11.23 13.89 7.39
N SER A 610 11.43 15.15 7.00
CA SER A 610 12.59 15.56 6.21
C SER A 610 13.83 15.72 7.06
N ARG A 611 15.00 15.42 6.48
CA ARG A 611 16.30 15.54 7.17
C ARG A 611 16.65 16.98 7.52
N TYR A 612 16.12 17.92 6.78
CA TYR A 612 16.34 19.34 6.97
C TYR A 612 15.67 19.85 8.27
N ALA A 613 16.47 20.39 9.18
CA ALA A 613 16.01 20.88 10.50
C ALA A 613 16.22 22.38 10.72
N GLY A 614 16.56 23.14 9.66
CA GLY A 614 16.93 24.54 9.72
C GLY A 614 18.33 24.78 10.31
N CYS A 615 19.02 25.83 9.90
CA CYS A 615 20.25 26.29 10.54
C CYS A 615 19.93 27.16 11.74
N GLU A 616 20.47 26.81 12.90
CA GLU A 616 20.44 27.66 14.10
C GLU A 616 21.74 28.44 14.24
N GLU A 617 21.63 29.67 14.76
CA GLU A 617 22.77 30.47 15.20
C GLU A 617 23.54 29.69 16.29
N GLY A 618 24.76 29.24 16.01
CA GLY A 618 25.61 28.77 17.08
C GLY A 618 26.68 27.70 16.84
N PHE A 619 26.91 27.24 15.61
CA PHE A 619 28.14 26.50 15.33
C PHE A 619 29.14 27.40 14.57
N HIS A 620 29.94 28.14 15.35
CA HIS A 620 31.15 28.77 14.87
C HIS A 620 32.22 27.72 14.51
N SER A 621 32.13 27.17 13.31
CA SER A 621 33.35 26.83 12.59
C SER A 621 33.79 28.13 11.91
N ARG A 622 34.98 28.63 12.31
CA ARG A 622 35.58 29.89 11.85
C ARG A 622 36.03 29.84 10.38
N SER A 623 35.14 29.49 9.46
CA SER A 623 35.44 29.62 8.03
C SER A 623 34.12 29.74 7.27
N HIS A 624 33.84 30.97 6.80
CA HIS A 624 32.73 31.40 5.95
C HIS A 624 31.34 31.23 6.58
N MET A 625 30.75 32.36 7.01
CA MET A 625 29.32 32.48 7.27
C MET A 625 28.57 32.17 5.98
N ASP A 626 27.94 31.00 5.90
CA ASP A 626 26.95 30.73 4.89
C ASP A 626 25.65 31.45 5.30
N TYR A 627 25.52 32.71 4.88
CA TYR A 627 24.31 33.52 5.00
C TYR A 627 23.17 33.03 4.08
N ASP A 628 23.39 31.94 3.34
CA ASP A 628 22.56 31.49 2.24
C ASP A 628 21.56 30.38 2.60
N GLU A 629 21.38 30.04 3.90
CA GLU A 629 20.46 28.96 4.28
C GLU A 629 19.25 29.46 5.05
N PHE A 630 18.07 28.83 4.81
CA PHE A 630 16.82 29.08 5.51
C PHE A 630 16.97 28.90 7.02
N ARG A 631 16.45 29.87 7.75
CA ARG A 631 16.38 29.86 9.20
C ARG A 631 14.93 29.69 9.67
N ILE A 632 14.75 29.01 10.82
CA ILE A 632 13.41 28.78 11.37
C ILE A 632 12.70 30.08 11.69
N GLU A 633 13.45 31.13 12.04
CA GLU A 633 12.92 32.48 12.27
C GLU A 633 12.24 33.07 11.03
N GLU A 634 12.60 32.64 9.81
CA GLU A 634 11.93 33.06 8.58
C GLU A 634 10.47 32.62 8.52
N LEU A 635 10.07 31.57 9.24
CA LEU A 635 8.66 31.16 9.35
C LEU A 635 7.79 32.23 10.01
N SER A 636 8.37 33.11 10.84
CA SER A 636 7.62 34.19 11.47
C SER A 636 6.96 35.16 10.47
N CYS A 637 7.51 35.24 9.25
CA CYS A 637 6.92 36.04 8.15
C CYS A 637 5.60 35.45 7.64
N LEU A 638 5.34 34.13 7.87
CA LEU A 638 4.17 33.42 7.38
C LEU A 638 2.99 33.36 8.37
N THR A 639 3.10 33.97 9.53
CA THR A 639 2.12 33.81 10.64
C THR A 639 0.69 34.16 10.27
N ARG A 640 0.46 35.01 9.29
CA ARG A 640 -0.90 35.45 8.89
C ARG A 640 -1.60 34.49 7.95
N GLU A 641 -0.84 33.85 7.04
CA GLU A 641 -1.40 33.04 5.96
C GLU A 641 -1.29 31.56 6.23
N LEU A 642 -0.32 31.14 7.05
CA LEU A 642 -0.06 29.74 7.33
C LEU A 642 -1.22 29.14 8.15
N LYS A 643 -1.77 28.04 7.65
CA LYS A 643 -2.87 27.28 8.27
C LYS A 643 -2.42 25.90 8.77
N ALA A 644 -1.37 25.32 8.17
CA ALA A 644 -0.80 24.05 8.60
C ALA A 644 0.71 24.01 8.42
N LEU A 645 1.39 23.53 9.46
CA LEU A 645 2.82 23.29 9.49
C LEU A 645 3.12 21.84 9.89
N GLY A 646 3.82 21.13 9.01
CA GLY A 646 4.49 19.87 9.32
C GLY A 646 5.99 20.09 9.41
N ILE A 647 6.64 19.69 10.51
CA ILE A 647 8.08 19.92 10.67
C ILE A 647 8.74 18.85 11.54
N THR A 648 10.02 18.55 11.25
CA THR A 648 10.87 17.70 12.07
C THR A 648 11.99 18.55 12.69
N ILE A 649 12.24 18.37 13.99
CA ILE A 649 13.11 19.22 14.79
C ILE A 649 14.18 18.37 15.48
N LYS A 650 15.40 18.91 15.61
CA LYS A 650 16.55 18.23 16.24
C LYS A 650 16.97 18.87 17.58
N LYS A 651 16.40 20.02 17.94
CA LYS A 651 16.74 20.73 19.18
C LYS A 651 15.51 21.22 19.92
N VAL A 652 15.50 21.09 21.25
CA VAL A 652 14.38 21.51 22.08
C VAL A 652 14.24 23.04 22.14
N SER A 653 15.34 23.81 22.07
CA SER A 653 15.29 25.27 21.97
C SER A 653 14.47 25.76 20.77
N THR A 654 14.70 25.14 19.63
CA THR A 654 13.98 25.41 18.40
C THR A 654 12.51 25.04 18.52
N LEU A 655 12.20 23.91 19.13
CA LEU A 655 10.84 23.48 19.37
C LEU A 655 10.05 24.50 20.19
N LYS A 656 10.64 25.01 21.28
CA LYS A 656 10.00 26.03 22.13
C LYS A 656 9.67 27.29 21.35
N LYS A 657 10.64 27.83 20.57
CA LYS A 657 10.42 29.01 19.73
C LYS A 657 9.28 28.79 18.72
N LEU A 658 9.24 27.63 18.07
CA LEU A 658 8.19 27.30 17.10
C LEU A 658 6.82 27.12 17.72
N LEU A 659 6.74 26.53 18.91
CA LEU A 659 5.49 26.38 19.64
C LEU A 659 4.91 27.74 20.05
N ASP A 660 5.77 28.70 20.39
CA ASP A 660 5.36 30.06 20.74
C ASP A 660 4.82 30.83 19.51
N ILE A 661 5.40 30.64 18.32
CA ILE A 661 5.06 31.38 17.12
C ILE A 661 3.95 30.72 16.34
N HIS A 662 4.03 29.40 16.15
CA HIS A 662 3.19 28.61 15.25
C HIS A 662 2.44 27.46 15.91
N GLY A 663 2.37 27.42 17.23
CA GLY A 663 1.75 26.32 17.96
C GLY A 663 0.32 26.00 17.47
N SER A 664 -0.49 27.01 17.14
CA SER A 664 -1.85 26.83 16.65
C SER A 664 -1.95 26.27 15.22
N HIS A 665 -0.87 26.32 14.45
CA HIS A 665 -0.84 25.84 13.06
C HIS A 665 -0.05 24.53 12.90
N MET A 666 0.61 24.08 13.98
CA MET A 666 1.44 22.90 13.98
C MET A 666 0.57 21.64 13.94
N ARG A 667 0.66 20.87 12.86
CA ARG A 667 -0.14 19.66 12.64
C ARG A 667 0.66 18.37 12.74
N LEU A 668 1.85 18.35 12.14
CA LEU A 668 2.73 17.20 12.12
C LEU A 668 4.05 17.60 12.79
N LEU A 669 4.39 16.97 13.90
CA LEU A 669 5.60 17.26 14.66
C LEU A 669 6.48 16.03 14.74
N GLY A 670 7.70 16.11 14.19
CA GLY A 670 8.76 15.14 14.38
C GLY A 670 9.85 15.65 15.30
N LEU A 671 10.31 14.83 16.23
CA LEU A 671 11.50 15.06 17.04
C LEU A 671 12.52 13.99 16.66
N TYR A 672 13.64 14.41 16.07
CA TYR A 672 14.64 13.52 15.51
C TYR A 672 16.03 13.84 16.03
N LYS A 673 16.73 12.82 16.57
CA LYS A 673 18.11 12.97 17.08
C LYS A 673 18.29 14.11 18.07
N LEU A 674 17.33 14.28 18.99
CA LEU A 674 17.49 15.26 20.06
C LEU A 674 18.75 14.93 20.87
N SER A 675 19.68 15.88 20.93
CA SER A 675 20.94 15.75 21.66
C SER A 675 20.89 16.46 23.00
N GLY A 676 21.52 15.86 24.03
CA GLY A 676 21.70 16.46 25.37
C GLY A 676 20.46 16.40 26.29
N GLU A 677 19.33 15.84 25.81
CA GLU A 677 18.10 15.76 26.61
C GLU A 677 17.90 14.36 27.17
N THR A 678 17.96 14.23 28.47
CA THR A 678 17.68 12.95 29.15
C THR A 678 16.22 12.82 29.59
N SER A 679 15.52 13.93 29.76
CA SER A 679 14.10 13.98 30.11
C SER A 679 13.43 15.11 29.35
N LEU A 680 12.35 14.77 28.65
CA LEU A 680 11.58 15.71 27.85
C LEU A 680 10.13 15.75 28.32
N ALA A 681 9.71 16.91 28.84
CA ALA A 681 8.31 17.20 29.11
C ALA A 681 7.78 18.15 28.03
N LEU A 682 6.80 17.67 27.28
CA LEU A 682 6.24 18.39 26.14
C LEU A 682 4.78 18.75 26.39
N THR A 683 4.45 20.03 26.31
CA THR A 683 3.06 20.49 26.22
C THR A 683 2.70 20.67 24.75
N ILE A 684 1.79 19.83 24.25
CA ILE A 684 1.44 19.82 22.85
C ILE A 684 0.28 20.78 22.58
N PRO A 685 0.33 21.57 21.49
CA PRO A 685 -0.83 22.32 21.01
C PRO A 685 -1.98 21.40 20.59
N ASP A 686 -3.21 21.87 20.73
CA ASP A 686 -4.40 21.09 20.37
C ASP A 686 -4.50 20.79 18.85
N SER A 687 -3.78 21.55 18.02
CA SER A 687 -3.72 21.38 16.57
C SER A 687 -2.87 20.20 16.09
N VAL A 688 -1.99 19.64 16.96
CA VAL A 688 -1.07 18.55 16.58
C VAL A 688 -1.83 17.23 16.45
N LEU A 689 -1.80 16.65 15.26
CA LEU A 689 -2.39 15.34 14.95
C LEU A 689 -1.39 14.19 15.06
N VAL A 690 -0.15 14.43 14.67
CA VAL A 690 0.92 13.43 14.61
C VAL A 690 2.12 13.92 15.39
N LEU A 691 2.57 13.11 16.35
CA LEU A 691 3.82 13.32 17.07
C LEU A 691 4.72 12.09 16.88
N ASN A 692 5.92 12.32 16.37
CA ASN A 692 6.90 11.27 16.17
C ASN A 692 8.21 11.61 16.88
N ILE A 693 8.70 10.70 17.71
CA ILE A 693 9.97 10.86 18.44
C ILE A 693 10.88 9.70 18.01
N THR A 694 11.96 10.04 17.32
CA THR A 694 12.81 9.02 16.69
C THR A 694 14.30 9.29 16.88
N ASP A 695 15.07 8.20 17.01
CA ASP A 695 16.54 8.22 17.05
C ASP A 695 17.12 9.17 18.15
N CYS A 696 16.42 9.29 19.31
CA CYS A 696 16.88 10.09 20.44
C CYS A 696 17.60 9.19 21.45
N SER A 697 18.89 8.97 21.23
CA SER A 697 19.69 7.97 21.94
C SER A 697 19.90 8.25 23.44
N GLU A 698 19.76 9.49 23.90
CA GLU A 698 20.00 9.88 25.29
C GLU A 698 18.72 9.99 26.12
N LEU A 699 17.55 10.01 25.45
CA LEU A 699 16.26 10.22 26.11
C LEU A 699 15.90 9.04 27.02
N LYS A 700 15.71 9.31 28.33
CA LYS A 700 15.31 8.32 29.34
C LYS A 700 13.85 8.44 29.74
N GLU A 701 13.36 9.66 29.85
CA GLU A 701 11.99 9.92 30.26
C GLU A 701 11.30 10.85 29.26
N PHE A 702 10.09 10.49 28.89
CA PHE A 702 9.23 11.32 28.06
C PHE A 702 7.88 11.52 28.75
N SER A 703 7.43 12.78 28.82
CA SER A 703 6.10 13.11 29.29
C SER A 703 5.41 14.04 28.32
N VAL A 704 4.15 13.74 28.05
CA VAL A 704 3.29 14.58 27.21
C VAL A 704 2.07 14.99 27.99
N THR A 705 1.80 16.29 27.97
CA THR A 705 0.65 16.91 28.64
C THR A 705 0.02 17.93 27.72
N ASN A 706 -1.24 18.24 27.95
CA ASN A 706 -1.91 19.35 27.28
C ASN A 706 -1.80 20.62 28.09
N LYS A 707 -1.87 21.79 27.47
CA LYS A 707 -2.11 23.04 28.20
C LYS A 707 -3.47 22.94 28.86
N PRO A 708 -3.59 23.14 30.18
CA PRO A 708 -4.87 23.35 30.82
C PRO A 708 -5.43 24.66 30.27
N GLN A 709 -6.31 24.61 29.30
CA GLN A 709 -7.04 25.79 28.85
C GLN A 709 -8.17 26.08 29.83
N CYS A 710 -8.12 27.27 30.38
CA CYS A 710 -9.25 27.88 31.05
C CYS A 710 -10.38 28.05 30.04
N TYR A 711 -11.50 27.32 30.20
CA TYR A 711 -12.76 27.49 29.49
C TYR A 711 -12.78 27.18 27.97
N GLY A 712 -13.00 25.95 27.65
CA GLY A 712 -13.39 25.48 26.28
C GLY A 712 -13.27 23.98 26.14
N ASP A 713 -14.34 23.33 25.62
CA ASP A 713 -14.46 21.85 25.41
C ASP A 713 -13.56 21.30 24.28
N HIS A 714 -12.45 21.94 23.94
CA HIS A 714 -11.57 21.46 22.88
C HIS A 714 -10.56 20.46 23.40
N LEU A 715 -10.84 19.19 23.12
CA LEU A 715 -9.94 18.07 23.40
C LEU A 715 -8.76 18.09 22.42
N PRO A 716 -7.53 17.75 22.85
CA PRO A 716 -6.38 17.66 21.98
C PRO A 716 -6.61 16.63 20.87
N ARG A 717 -6.18 16.99 19.67
CA ARG A 717 -6.45 16.21 18.44
C ARG A 717 -5.39 15.17 18.16
N LEU A 718 -4.42 14.93 19.02
CA LEU A 718 -3.35 13.95 18.81
C LEU A 718 -3.95 12.57 18.58
N GLU A 719 -3.83 12.08 17.34
CA GLU A 719 -4.34 10.77 16.91
C GLU A 719 -3.23 9.73 16.75
N PHE A 720 -2.02 10.17 16.39
CA PHE A 720 -0.88 9.29 16.09
C PHE A 720 0.32 9.68 16.93
N LEU A 721 0.85 8.70 17.68
CA LEU A 721 2.05 8.88 18.50
C LEU A 721 3.03 7.73 18.23
N THR A 722 4.28 8.09 17.94
CA THR A 722 5.33 7.12 17.67
C THR A 722 6.57 7.39 18.51
N PHE A 723 7.10 6.32 19.10
CA PHE A 723 8.42 6.25 19.71
C PHE A 723 9.24 5.20 18.96
N TRP A 724 10.30 5.62 18.30
CA TRP A 724 11.13 4.68 17.53
C TRP A 724 12.61 4.96 17.70
N ASP A 725 13.39 3.91 17.97
CA ASP A 725 14.83 3.97 18.18
C ASP A 725 15.25 4.89 19.33
N LEU A 726 14.75 4.56 20.54
CA LEU A 726 14.98 5.26 21.79
C LEU A 726 15.62 4.28 22.79
N PRO A 727 16.87 3.88 22.59
CA PRO A 727 17.48 2.73 23.29
C PRO A 727 17.57 2.90 24.79
N ARG A 728 17.58 4.15 25.31
CA ARG A 728 17.66 4.47 26.75
C ARG A 728 16.31 4.83 27.37
N LEU A 729 15.24 4.82 26.64
CA LEU A 729 13.92 5.20 27.17
C LEU A 729 13.45 4.24 28.25
N GLU A 730 13.27 4.75 29.46
CA GLU A 730 12.86 3.98 30.63
C GLU A 730 11.39 4.22 30.99
N LYS A 731 10.86 5.43 30.71
CA LYS A 731 9.53 5.83 31.15
C LYS A 731 8.81 6.70 30.12
N ILE A 732 7.54 6.37 29.90
CA ILE A 732 6.60 7.19 29.14
C ILE A 732 5.45 7.60 30.06
N SER A 733 5.18 8.90 30.13
CA SER A 733 4.03 9.46 30.86
C SER A 733 3.11 10.17 29.88
N MET A 734 1.86 9.76 29.86
CA MET A 734 0.83 10.38 29.04
C MET A 734 -0.21 11.04 29.93
N GLY A 735 -0.40 12.35 29.75
CA GLY A 735 -1.49 13.09 30.35
C GLY A 735 -2.84 12.74 29.77
N HIS A 736 -3.82 13.64 29.86
CA HIS A 736 -5.14 13.44 29.30
C HIS A 736 -5.08 13.56 27.75
N ILE A 737 -4.70 12.48 27.06
CA ILE A 737 -4.71 12.38 25.59
C ILE A 737 -5.88 11.48 25.19
N GLN A 738 -7.06 12.07 25.03
CA GLN A 738 -8.28 11.28 24.84
C GLN A 738 -8.44 10.77 23.40
N ASN A 739 -7.93 11.48 22.38
CA ASN A 739 -8.18 11.18 20.97
C ASN A 739 -7.12 10.28 20.32
N LEU A 740 -6.13 9.79 21.09
CA LEU A 740 -5.09 8.94 20.52
C LEU A 740 -5.68 7.62 19.99
N ARG A 741 -5.50 7.41 18.69
CA ARG A 741 -6.00 6.22 17.97
C ARG A 741 -4.90 5.22 17.70
N VAL A 742 -3.67 5.67 17.45
CA VAL A 742 -2.56 4.82 17.03
C VAL A 742 -1.32 5.13 17.87
N LEU A 743 -0.77 4.09 18.47
CA LEU A 743 0.48 4.16 19.24
C LEU A 743 1.47 3.12 18.73
N TYR A 744 2.66 3.60 18.29
CA TYR A 744 3.80 2.77 17.94
C TYR A 744 4.94 2.98 18.92
N VAL A 745 5.49 1.88 19.45
CA VAL A 745 6.68 1.90 20.30
C VAL A 745 7.67 0.84 19.80
N GLY A 746 8.85 1.28 19.36
CA GLY A 746 9.84 0.35 18.86
C GLY A 746 11.27 0.71 19.23
N LYS A 747 12.13 -0.30 19.41
CA LYS A 747 13.55 -0.20 19.81
C LYS A 747 13.76 0.62 21.10
N ALA A 748 12.83 0.50 22.05
CA ALA A 748 12.94 1.09 23.37
C ALA A 748 13.43 0.03 24.39
N HIS A 749 14.72 -0.28 24.33
CA HIS A 749 15.31 -1.45 25.00
C HIS A 749 15.26 -1.41 26.52
N GLN A 750 15.17 -0.23 27.12
CA GLN A 750 15.14 -0.04 28.59
C GLN A 750 13.71 0.09 29.13
N LEU A 751 12.71 0.25 28.26
CA LEU A 751 11.32 0.42 28.68
C LEU A 751 10.79 -0.87 29.31
N MET A 752 10.26 -0.77 30.54
CA MET A 752 9.82 -1.93 31.31
C MET A 752 8.32 -2.18 31.23
N ASP A 753 7.52 -1.12 31.15
CA ASP A 753 6.06 -1.18 31.04
C ASP A 753 5.49 0.06 30.34
N MET A 754 4.24 -0.05 29.93
CA MET A 754 3.48 1.01 29.28
C MET A 754 2.12 1.23 29.95
N SER A 755 2.05 1.17 31.26
CA SER A 755 0.78 1.30 32.00
C SER A 755 0.02 2.61 31.73
N CYS A 756 0.70 3.62 31.16
CA CYS A 756 0.06 4.85 30.70
C CYS A 756 -1.02 4.64 29.63
N ILE A 757 -0.98 3.53 28.87
CA ILE A 757 -1.97 3.23 27.81
C ILE A 757 -3.38 2.95 28.35
N LEU A 758 -3.51 2.59 29.62
CA LEU A 758 -4.81 2.40 30.27
C LEU A 758 -5.69 3.66 30.29
N LYS A 759 -5.07 4.83 30.12
CA LYS A 759 -5.73 6.13 30.08
C LYS A 759 -6.16 6.57 28.67
N LEU A 760 -6.02 5.71 27.66
CA LEU A 760 -6.28 6.02 26.27
C LEU A 760 -7.59 5.37 25.79
N PRO A 761 -8.75 6.02 25.91
CA PRO A 761 -10.06 5.40 25.67
C PRO A 761 -10.34 5.14 24.19
N HIS A 762 -9.70 5.86 23.28
CA HIS A 762 -9.94 5.80 21.85
C HIS A 762 -8.84 5.06 21.07
N LEU A 763 -7.93 4.36 21.78
CA LEU A 763 -6.84 3.63 21.14
C LEU A 763 -7.40 2.47 20.28
N GLU A 764 -7.11 2.50 18.98
CA GLU A 764 -7.54 1.52 17.99
C GLU A 764 -6.43 0.58 17.56
N GLN A 765 -5.19 1.07 17.56
CA GLN A 765 -4.02 0.30 17.16
C GLN A 765 -2.87 0.51 18.13
N LEU A 766 -2.28 -0.60 18.57
CA LEU A 766 -1.08 -0.65 19.39
C LEU A 766 -0.05 -1.57 18.75
N ASP A 767 1.13 -1.06 18.45
CA ASP A 767 2.29 -1.83 18.01
C ASP A 767 3.45 -1.61 18.98
N VAL A 768 3.98 -2.69 19.53
CA VAL A 768 5.15 -2.69 20.41
C VAL A 768 6.18 -3.66 19.84
N SER A 769 7.37 -3.14 19.53
CA SER A 769 8.38 -3.90 18.81
C SER A 769 9.79 -3.65 19.36
N PHE A 770 10.63 -4.71 19.45
CA PHE A 770 12.04 -4.63 19.83
C PHE A 770 12.32 -3.98 21.21
N CYS A 771 11.49 -4.23 22.22
CA CYS A 771 11.66 -3.75 23.58
C CYS A 771 12.20 -4.87 24.50
N ASN A 772 13.52 -4.97 24.65
CA ASN A 772 14.19 -6.12 25.22
C ASN A 772 13.93 -6.36 26.73
N LYS A 773 13.73 -5.29 27.50
CA LYS A 773 13.52 -5.39 28.97
C LYS A 773 12.06 -5.45 29.40
N MET A 774 11.13 -5.28 28.47
CA MET A 774 9.71 -5.29 28.77
C MET A 774 9.24 -6.67 29.18
N LYS A 775 8.91 -6.84 30.46
CA LYS A 775 8.38 -8.11 31.02
C LYS A 775 6.87 -8.18 30.96
N GLN A 776 6.22 -7.06 31.08
CA GLN A 776 4.77 -6.90 31.03
C GLN A 776 4.43 -5.57 30.32
N LEU A 777 3.34 -5.56 29.57
CA LEU A 777 2.93 -4.36 28.86
C LEU A 777 2.24 -3.38 29.80
N VAL A 778 1.39 -3.90 30.67
CA VAL A 778 0.60 -3.11 31.63
C VAL A 778 0.79 -3.66 33.02
N HIS A 779 1.13 -2.77 33.97
CA HIS A 779 1.26 -3.09 35.38
C HIS A 779 0.32 -2.23 36.22
N ILE A 780 -0.60 -2.85 36.95
CA ILE A 780 -1.41 -2.20 37.98
C ILE A 780 -0.78 -2.51 39.32
N LYS A 781 -0.31 -1.49 40.04
CA LYS A 781 0.15 -1.63 41.40
C LYS A 781 -1.08 -1.94 42.27
N ASN A 782 -1.18 -3.14 42.82
CA ASN A 782 -2.16 -3.46 43.84
C ASN A 782 -1.89 -2.57 45.05
N LYS A 783 -2.65 -1.52 45.25
CA LYS A 783 -2.78 -0.86 46.53
C LYS A 783 -3.71 -1.70 47.40
N ILE A 784 -3.14 -2.64 48.11
CA ILE A 784 -3.78 -3.23 49.28
C ILE A 784 -3.81 -2.14 50.34
N ASN A 785 -5.00 -1.76 50.82
CA ASN A 785 -5.31 -0.85 51.92
C ASN A 785 -5.13 0.66 51.64
N THR A 786 -6.12 1.29 51.06
CA THR A 786 -6.68 2.57 51.54
C THR A 786 -8.06 2.78 50.90
N GLU A 787 -9.06 2.92 51.74
CA GLU A 787 -10.43 3.34 51.39
C GLU A 787 -10.40 4.75 50.82
N VAL A 788 -10.32 4.85 49.50
CA VAL A 788 -10.74 6.05 48.75
C VAL A 788 -11.43 5.56 47.48
N GLN A 789 -12.74 5.67 47.46
CA GLN A 789 -13.62 5.52 46.34
C GLN A 789 -13.32 6.58 45.27
N ASP A 790 -12.41 6.33 44.36
CA ASP A 790 -12.26 6.99 43.04
C ASP A 790 -11.51 6.02 42.10
N GLU A 791 -12.04 4.80 41.95
CA GLU A 791 -11.65 3.90 40.86
C GLU A 791 -12.33 4.37 39.59
N MET A 792 -11.65 5.21 38.82
CA MET A 792 -12.00 5.39 37.42
C MET A 792 -12.01 3.99 36.76
N PRO A 793 -13.12 3.56 36.18
CA PRO A 793 -13.17 2.27 35.47
C PRO A 793 -12.10 2.26 34.41
N ILE A 794 -11.43 1.12 34.22
CA ILE A 794 -10.45 0.91 33.15
C ILE A 794 -11.16 1.12 31.82
N GLN A 795 -11.06 2.33 31.26
CA GLN A 795 -11.71 2.71 30.00
C GLN A 795 -10.84 2.33 28.79
N GLY A 796 -9.57 1.93 29.03
CA GLY A 796 -8.63 1.58 27.99
C GLY A 796 -9.05 0.31 27.22
N PHE A 797 -8.71 0.29 25.93
CA PHE A 797 -8.83 -0.86 25.03
C PHE A 797 -10.23 -1.20 24.49
N ARG A 798 -11.30 -0.53 24.86
CA ARG A 798 -12.64 -0.81 24.31
C ARG A 798 -12.74 -0.68 22.80
N ARG A 799 -11.90 0.18 22.18
CA ARG A 799 -11.83 0.42 20.74
C ARG A 799 -10.62 -0.24 20.07
N LEU A 800 -9.79 -0.97 20.80
CA LEU A 800 -8.59 -1.58 20.26
C LEU A 800 -8.97 -2.66 19.23
N ARG A 801 -8.58 -2.44 17.98
CA ARG A 801 -8.83 -3.32 16.83
C ARG A 801 -7.61 -4.11 16.42
N ILE A 802 -6.42 -3.51 16.56
CA ILE A 802 -5.17 -4.09 16.10
C ILE A 802 -4.16 -4.04 17.25
N LEU A 803 -3.65 -5.22 17.63
CA LEU A 803 -2.60 -5.36 18.62
C LEU A 803 -1.44 -6.16 18.02
N GLN A 804 -0.25 -5.54 17.97
CA GLN A 804 0.95 -6.15 17.38
C GLN A 804 2.09 -6.13 18.40
N LEU A 805 2.65 -7.31 18.67
CA LEU A 805 3.75 -7.53 19.59
C LEU A 805 4.88 -8.25 18.85
N ASN A 806 6.01 -7.56 18.62
CA ASN A 806 7.08 -8.10 17.79
C ASN A 806 8.44 -8.00 18.49
N SER A 807 9.19 -9.10 18.49
CA SER A 807 10.56 -9.13 19.05
C SER A 807 10.65 -8.60 20.50
N LEU A 808 9.83 -9.17 21.36
CA LEU A 808 9.77 -8.85 22.79
C LEU A 808 10.27 -10.08 23.62
N PRO A 809 11.58 -10.31 23.69
CA PRO A 809 12.14 -11.56 24.24
C PRO A 809 11.91 -11.76 25.72
N SER A 810 11.63 -10.68 26.47
CA SER A 810 11.38 -10.73 27.90
C SER A 810 9.91 -10.66 28.28
N LEU A 811 8.99 -10.46 27.34
CA LEU A 811 7.57 -10.27 27.61
C LEU A 811 6.95 -11.59 28.07
N GLU A 812 6.49 -11.63 29.32
CA GLU A 812 5.88 -12.80 29.96
C GLU A 812 4.35 -12.69 29.96
N TYR A 813 3.83 -11.47 30.16
CA TYR A 813 2.41 -11.17 30.24
C TYR A 813 2.09 -9.87 29.52
N PHE A 814 0.92 -9.80 28.93
CA PHE A 814 0.36 -8.52 28.50
C PHE A 814 -0.06 -7.68 29.71
N CYS A 815 -0.84 -8.28 30.60
CA CYS A 815 -1.23 -7.74 31.92
C CYS A 815 -1.47 -8.88 32.89
N ASN A 816 -1.55 -8.55 34.17
CA ASN A 816 -1.77 -9.52 35.28
C ASN A 816 -3.27 -9.73 35.60
N PHE A 817 -4.18 -9.25 34.78
CA PHE A 817 -5.63 -9.38 34.91
C PHE A 817 -6.27 -9.63 33.55
N SER A 818 -7.50 -10.14 33.52
CA SER A 818 -8.24 -10.35 32.30
C SER A 818 -8.73 -9.02 31.74
N LEU A 819 -8.52 -8.81 30.43
CA LEU A 819 -8.97 -7.62 29.69
C LEU A 819 -10.13 -7.98 28.78
N ASP A 820 -11.13 -7.13 28.76
CA ASP A 820 -12.16 -7.14 27.75
C ASP A 820 -11.71 -6.35 26.52
N LEU A 821 -11.53 -7.03 25.39
CA LEU A 821 -11.14 -6.43 24.12
C LEU A 821 -12.27 -6.62 23.06
N PRO A 822 -13.43 -6.01 23.24
CA PRO A 822 -14.64 -6.32 22.44
C PRO A 822 -14.52 -5.90 20.97
N SER A 823 -13.57 -5.06 20.63
CA SER A 823 -13.33 -4.56 19.28
C SER A 823 -12.12 -5.18 18.59
N LEU A 824 -11.40 -6.11 19.24
CA LEU A 824 -10.18 -6.67 18.69
C LEU A 824 -10.46 -7.53 17.44
N GLU A 825 -9.83 -7.16 16.34
CA GLU A 825 -9.94 -7.82 15.04
C GLU A 825 -8.66 -8.58 14.66
N TYR A 826 -7.50 -8.01 14.99
CA TYR A 826 -6.20 -8.55 14.61
C TYR A 826 -5.24 -8.55 15.79
N PHE A 827 -4.67 -9.71 16.06
CA PHE A 827 -3.62 -9.88 17.06
C PHE A 827 -2.41 -10.57 16.44
N ASP A 828 -1.24 -9.94 16.54
CA ASP A 828 0.02 -10.48 16.03
C ASP A 828 1.04 -10.59 17.17
N ALA A 829 1.69 -11.77 17.31
CA ALA A 829 2.79 -11.97 18.24
C ALA A 829 3.91 -12.75 17.57
N PHE A 830 5.05 -12.07 17.31
CA PHE A 830 6.22 -12.67 16.69
C PHE A 830 7.47 -12.46 17.54
N ALA A 831 8.33 -13.46 17.60
CA ALA A 831 9.55 -13.46 18.41
C ALA A 831 9.30 -13.02 19.88
N CYS A 832 8.22 -13.52 20.47
CA CYS A 832 7.83 -13.30 21.86
C CYS A 832 7.86 -14.63 22.66
N PRO A 833 9.02 -15.29 22.85
CA PRO A 833 9.11 -16.68 23.30
C PRO A 833 8.64 -16.91 24.75
N LYS A 834 8.57 -15.84 25.56
CA LYS A 834 8.12 -15.93 26.96
C LYS A 834 6.65 -15.58 27.13
N LEU A 835 5.99 -15.02 26.12
CA LEU A 835 4.57 -14.69 26.19
C LEU A 835 3.75 -15.98 26.12
N ARG A 836 3.23 -16.44 27.24
CA ARG A 836 2.54 -17.72 27.39
C ARG A 836 1.04 -17.61 27.62
N ARG A 837 0.49 -16.41 27.73
CA ARG A 837 -0.94 -16.16 27.88
C ARG A 837 -1.39 -15.08 26.93
N LEU A 838 -2.54 -15.30 26.30
CA LEU A 838 -3.18 -14.27 25.49
C LEU A 838 -3.75 -13.18 26.39
N PRO A 839 -3.79 -11.91 25.92
CA PRO A 839 -4.25 -10.78 26.71
C PRO A 839 -5.77 -10.73 26.89
N PHE A 840 -6.49 -11.65 26.31
CA PHE A 840 -7.94 -11.64 26.21
C PHE A 840 -8.59 -12.97 26.64
N GLY A 841 -9.80 -12.89 27.22
CA GLY A 841 -10.63 -14.03 27.55
C GLY A 841 -11.61 -14.42 26.43
N HIS A 842 -12.67 -15.16 26.77
CA HIS A 842 -13.63 -15.76 25.83
C HIS A 842 -14.55 -14.77 25.08
N ALA A 843 -14.60 -13.51 25.45
CA ALA A 843 -15.57 -12.53 24.94
C ALA A 843 -15.10 -11.80 23.67
N ILE A 844 -14.44 -12.51 22.73
CA ILE A 844 -13.94 -11.86 21.50
C ILE A 844 -14.91 -12.09 20.35
N VAL A 845 -15.79 -11.15 20.15
CA VAL A 845 -16.86 -11.25 19.13
C VAL A 845 -16.37 -10.87 17.73
N LYS A 846 -15.30 -10.06 17.61
CA LYS A 846 -14.85 -9.48 16.33
C LYS A 846 -13.50 -9.97 15.82
N LEU A 847 -12.90 -10.95 16.47
CA LEU A 847 -11.58 -11.46 16.10
C LEU A 847 -11.58 -12.08 14.69
N LYS A 848 -10.70 -11.61 13.83
CA LYS A 848 -10.53 -12.05 12.44
C LYS A 848 -9.25 -12.86 12.25
N SER A 849 -8.20 -12.56 13.02
CA SER A 849 -6.91 -13.21 12.86
C SER A 849 -6.03 -13.08 14.10
N VAL A 850 -5.38 -14.20 14.44
CA VAL A 850 -4.25 -14.28 15.37
C VAL A 850 -3.04 -14.75 14.57
N MET A 851 -1.95 -13.98 14.52
CA MET A 851 -0.74 -14.36 13.79
C MET A 851 0.45 -14.53 14.74
N GLY A 852 1.25 -15.55 14.51
CA GLY A 852 2.45 -15.82 15.30
C GLY A 852 3.17 -17.09 14.86
N GLU A 853 4.30 -17.38 15.51
CA GLU A 853 5.02 -18.64 15.28
C GLU A 853 4.23 -19.81 15.84
N LYS A 854 4.24 -20.95 15.13
CA LYS A 854 3.56 -22.15 15.61
C LYS A 854 4.11 -22.62 16.95
N THR A 855 5.42 -22.57 17.14
CA THR A 855 6.09 -22.91 18.40
C THR A 855 5.64 -22.02 19.56
N TRP A 856 5.37 -20.75 19.31
CA TRP A 856 4.78 -19.84 20.31
C TRP A 856 3.36 -20.25 20.66
N TRP A 857 2.52 -20.52 19.65
CA TRP A 857 1.12 -20.92 19.83
C TRP A 857 1.00 -22.23 20.62
N ASP A 858 1.82 -23.24 20.30
CA ASP A 858 1.82 -24.55 20.95
C ASP A 858 2.30 -24.48 22.43
N ASN A 859 3.03 -23.41 22.80
CA ASN A 859 3.51 -23.15 24.16
C ASN A 859 2.58 -22.26 24.99
N LEU A 860 1.44 -21.80 24.45
CA LEU A 860 0.47 -21.01 25.20
C LEU A 860 -0.15 -21.81 26.32
N LYS A 861 -0.35 -21.15 27.46
CA LYS A 861 -1.09 -21.67 28.60
C LYS A 861 -2.52 -21.18 28.51
N TRP A 862 -3.42 -22.13 28.42
CA TRP A 862 -4.86 -21.85 28.30
C TRP A 862 -5.51 -21.97 29.68
N ASP A 863 -6.48 -21.10 29.95
CA ASP A 863 -7.19 -21.09 31.23
C ASP A 863 -8.27 -22.17 31.30
N ASP A 864 -8.69 -22.73 30.16
CA ASP A 864 -9.59 -23.88 30.03
C ASP A 864 -9.31 -24.69 28.75
N GLU A 865 -9.86 -25.93 28.71
CA GLU A 865 -9.68 -26.88 27.60
C GLU A 865 -10.38 -26.49 26.31
N ASN A 866 -11.37 -25.59 26.35
CA ASN A 866 -12.17 -25.16 25.20
C ASN A 866 -11.55 -23.95 24.48
N SER A 867 -10.79 -23.10 25.17
CA SER A 867 -10.17 -21.90 24.60
C SER A 867 -9.30 -22.17 23.37
N PRO A 868 -8.44 -23.22 23.33
CA PRO A 868 -7.67 -23.53 22.14
C PRO A 868 -8.55 -23.85 20.93
N LEU A 869 -9.64 -24.59 21.14
CA LEU A 869 -10.56 -25.01 20.07
C LEU A 869 -11.33 -23.82 19.48
N LEU A 870 -11.71 -22.85 20.31
CA LEU A 870 -12.43 -21.66 19.89
C LEU A 870 -11.54 -20.68 19.12
N LEU A 871 -10.27 -20.56 19.48
CA LEU A 871 -9.35 -19.59 18.89
C LEU A 871 -8.52 -20.17 17.73
N PHE A 872 -8.38 -21.47 17.64
CA PHE A 872 -7.62 -22.16 16.58
C PHE A 872 -8.09 -21.76 15.16
N PRO A 873 -9.39 -21.58 14.85
CA PRO A 873 -9.83 -21.16 13.52
C PRO A 873 -9.29 -19.80 13.09
N PHE A 874 -8.94 -18.93 14.05
CA PHE A 874 -8.41 -17.60 13.80
C PHE A 874 -6.88 -17.57 13.77
N PHE A 875 -6.21 -18.63 14.23
CA PHE A 875 -4.74 -18.71 14.29
C PHE A 875 -4.14 -18.95 12.92
N LYS A 876 -3.16 -18.13 12.58
CA LYS A 876 -2.37 -18.22 11.34
C LYS A 876 -0.90 -18.32 11.72
N ALA A 877 -0.32 -19.49 11.54
CA ALA A 877 1.10 -19.67 11.75
C ALA A 877 1.89 -18.92 10.67
N SER A 878 2.87 -18.12 11.09
CA SER A 878 3.79 -17.43 10.18
C SER A 878 5.16 -17.33 10.86
N GLU A 879 6.18 -17.89 10.22
CA GLU A 879 7.53 -17.89 10.79
C GLU A 879 8.33 -16.63 10.52
N THR A 880 7.84 -15.73 9.65
CA THR A 880 8.67 -14.66 9.08
C THR A 880 7.99 -13.32 8.91
N ARG A 881 7.80 -12.58 10.01
CA ARG A 881 7.73 -11.10 9.91
C ARG A 881 9.05 -10.41 10.26
N ILE A 882 10.05 -11.16 10.74
CA ILE A 882 11.34 -10.60 11.21
C ILE A 882 12.24 -10.12 10.07
N ALA A 883 12.15 -10.70 8.87
CA ALA A 883 13.00 -10.33 7.73
C ALA A 883 12.66 -8.96 7.11
N SER A 884 11.44 -8.44 7.30
CA SER A 884 11.06 -7.12 6.77
C SER A 884 11.42 -5.95 7.68
N LEU A 885 11.94 -6.21 8.89
CA LEU A 885 12.27 -5.20 9.91
C LEU A 885 13.77 -5.11 10.23
N ARG A 886 14.63 -5.86 9.55
CA ARG A 886 16.08 -5.67 9.67
C ARG A 886 16.59 -4.75 8.56
N PRO A 887 16.97 -3.51 8.84
CA PRO A 887 17.91 -2.77 8.03
C PRO A 887 19.32 -3.03 8.60
N GLU A 888 19.92 -4.15 8.32
CA GLU A 888 21.36 -4.34 8.50
C GLU A 888 21.88 -5.28 7.41
N LEU A 889 22.69 -4.66 6.55
CA LEU A 889 23.77 -5.25 5.78
C LEU A 889 23.41 -6.48 4.89
N ASP A 890 22.92 -6.18 3.68
CA ASP A 890 23.43 -6.92 2.52
C ASP A 890 23.49 -5.99 1.29
N THR A 891 24.67 -5.49 1.03
CA THR A 891 25.03 -4.69 -0.13
C THR A 891 25.27 -5.61 -1.32
N SER A 892 24.24 -6.25 -1.85
CA SER A 892 24.31 -6.81 -3.19
C SER A 892 22.89 -7.06 -3.71
N VAL A 893 22.62 -6.46 -4.84
CA VAL A 893 21.53 -6.66 -5.80
C VAL A 893 20.51 -5.52 -5.87
N ALA A 894 20.90 -4.50 -6.60
CA ALA A 894 20.01 -3.56 -7.24
C ALA A 894 19.35 -4.23 -8.46
N SER A 895 18.12 -4.73 -8.31
CA SER A 895 17.23 -4.90 -9.46
C SER A 895 15.79 -5.13 -9.03
N SER A 896 14.96 -4.18 -9.35
CA SER A 896 13.50 -4.14 -9.41
C SER A 896 12.73 -3.49 -8.26
N PRO A 897 12.12 -2.31 -8.49
CA PRO A 897 11.33 -1.54 -7.52
C PRO A 897 9.92 -2.08 -7.24
N LYS A 898 9.47 -3.15 -7.90
CA LYS A 898 8.06 -3.58 -7.91
C LYS A 898 7.53 -4.23 -6.63
N ALA A 899 8.39 -4.71 -5.74
CA ALA A 899 7.95 -5.52 -4.61
C ALA A 899 7.55 -4.74 -3.34
N PHE A 900 7.70 -3.41 -3.32
CA PHE A 900 7.58 -2.62 -2.10
C PHE A 900 6.21 -1.93 -1.87
N PHE A 901 5.30 -1.95 -2.83
CA PHE A 901 4.15 -1.01 -2.82
C PHE A 901 2.76 -1.62 -2.64
N THR A 902 2.62 -2.87 -2.28
CA THR A 902 1.30 -3.40 -1.98
C THR A 902 1.14 -3.80 -0.52
N LYS A 903 0.23 -3.06 0.12
CA LYS A 903 -0.52 -3.40 1.33
C LYS A 903 0.19 -3.38 2.68
N ARG A 904 -0.38 -2.53 3.51
CA ARG A 904 -0.24 -2.40 4.96
C ARG A 904 0.99 -1.64 5.44
N GLN A 905 0.90 -0.31 5.47
CA GLN A 905 1.36 0.38 6.68
C GLN A 905 0.93 1.84 6.72
N PRO A 906 0.68 2.40 7.93
CA PRO A 906 0.44 3.80 8.12
C PRO A 906 1.66 4.65 7.79
N TYR A 907 1.47 5.92 7.59
CA TYR A 907 2.41 6.95 7.14
C TYR A 907 3.88 6.87 7.61
N LEU A 908 4.18 6.15 8.69
CA LEU A 908 5.50 6.14 9.32
C LEU A 908 6.44 5.00 8.87
N SER A 909 5.92 3.88 8.40
CA SER A 909 6.76 2.72 8.08
C SER A 909 7.12 2.61 6.60
N SER A 910 6.36 3.24 5.71
CA SER A 910 6.68 3.29 4.27
C SER A 910 7.90 4.18 3.98
N SER A 911 8.07 5.28 4.72
CA SER A 911 9.21 6.18 4.57
C SER A 911 10.54 5.53 4.97
N ILE A 912 10.57 4.82 6.12
CA ILE A 912 11.79 4.16 6.60
C ILE A 912 12.25 3.06 5.64
N ARG A 913 11.32 2.35 4.98
CA ARG A 913 11.66 1.31 4.00
C ARG A 913 12.08 1.87 2.64
N TYR A 914 11.45 2.94 2.21
CA TYR A 914 11.77 3.58 0.94
C TYR A 914 13.13 4.28 1.00
N THR A 915 13.46 4.90 2.12
CA THR A 915 14.78 5.51 2.34
C THR A 915 15.91 4.48 2.40
N SER A 916 15.67 3.30 2.99
CA SER A 916 16.66 2.21 2.93
C SER A 916 16.84 1.68 1.50
N PHE A 917 15.78 1.63 0.71
CA PHE A 917 15.82 1.25 -0.70
C PHE A 917 16.53 2.29 -1.56
N LEU A 918 16.22 3.58 -1.40
CA LEU A 918 16.92 4.65 -2.10
C LEU A 918 18.38 4.73 -1.70
N LYS A 919 18.71 4.51 -0.42
CA LYS A 919 20.07 4.46 0.06
C LYS A 919 20.86 3.31 -0.57
N SER A 920 20.25 2.13 -0.73
CA SER A 920 20.87 1.00 -1.42
C SER A 920 21.08 1.24 -2.91
N MET A 921 20.22 2.01 -3.57
CA MET A 921 20.43 2.42 -4.97
C MET A 921 21.59 3.41 -5.13
N PHE A 922 21.75 4.35 -4.18
CA PHE A 922 22.88 5.30 -4.21
C PHE A 922 24.22 4.63 -4.00
N GLU A 923 24.31 3.71 -3.05
CA GLU A 923 25.52 2.96 -2.79
C GLU A 923 25.92 2.06 -3.97
N ALA A 924 24.94 1.60 -4.77
CA ALA A 924 25.20 0.83 -5.98
C ALA A 924 25.71 1.67 -7.17
N GLU A 925 25.30 2.95 -7.30
CA GLU A 925 25.80 3.85 -8.34
C GLU A 925 27.22 4.38 -8.07
N GLU A 926 27.60 4.58 -6.81
CA GLU A 926 28.98 4.95 -6.45
C GLU A 926 30.00 3.84 -6.74
N PHE A 927 29.58 2.57 -6.68
CA PHE A 927 30.42 1.42 -7.04
C PHE A 927 30.51 1.14 -8.55
N SER A 928 29.62 1.68 -9.37
CA SER A 928 29.69 1.53 -10.83
C SER A 928 30.52 2.63 -11.53
N SER A 929 30.97 3.64 -10.78
CA SER A 929 31.85 4.74 -11.28
C SER A 929 33.32 4.63 -10.80
N LEU A 930 33.67 3.54 -10.09
CA LEU A 930 35.01 3.06 -9.83
C LEU A 930 35.26 1.77 -10.61
#